data_1361063c88b379d3929c524263bb6913
#
_entry.id   1361063c88b379d3929c524263bb6913
#
_cell.length_a   1.000
_cell.length_b   1.000
_cell.length_c   1.000
_cell.angle_alpha   90.00
_cell.angle_beta   90.00
_cell.angle_gamma   90.00
#
_symmetry.space_group_name_H-M   'P 1'
#
loop_
_entity.id
_entity.type
_entity.pdbx_description
1 polymer ?
#
loop_
_entity_poly.entity_id
_entity_poly.type
_entity_poly.pdbx_seq_one_letter_code
_entity_poly.pdbx_strand_id
1 'polypeptide(L)'
;MSVKAAPTRSRGGWLAGEPLLLIGVIIVVLYFARALLIPLAFAVVFNFLLSPAVFLLEKWRVRRVPAILLVILVFASGFAGVGWIVTRQLVHVIEVLPDYRSNIEGRFSQLHTPLGGAAGRAVSSLEEMGLELSSGSNPLAAVQQENLAQRKLARSRKAVPDVVAPAPTAANPLPVEVIQPPGTATAYLKDLLLPVLRPLGLAAIVLVFTIYILIHREELRNRLLMLAGMGHLNLMSQALKDAAERISRYLVMQFLVNGCFGLLFGLGLFAIGLPDATLFGAIAALLRIVPYAGVLVSAALPLIFSVAISTSWKQPLELIGIFLFIEVVTSYVVEPWLYGSKTGVSSLALLASAIFWSTLWGWPGLVLSTPLTVCLIVMGRHVPQMSFLHVLLGDDAELSPEARFYERLLAMDQAEVRLIADKFVAGRPLVDLYDGVLLPALSLAKQDRQKGGLDETRGRFAFMSTAELLAEFSEYRDPHGPAGNGHSANGQSVQSGVPLTAARDYYRSFPVVCIAASDEADELSATMLAQLLEQNGFNTILLPLAAVTTEILARLGEDRDTVVCISALPPFAFTAARTIGARIRQQMPHNRLLIGLWQTDQDAENLRSRFGPARPSALVSTLAEAVEQVTGWDSNSSQNLPKTVPVPKPVVVPSEA
;
A
#
# COMPACT_ATOMS: atom_id res chain seq x y z
N MET A 1 10.35 -44.68 -42.10
CA MET A 1 10.16 -44.96 -40.67
C MET A 1 9.68 -43.67 -39.98
N SER A 2 8.40 -43.62 -39.74
CA SER A 2 7.71 -42.44 -39.17
C SER A 2 7.74 -42.52 -37.64
N VAL A 3 8.43 -41.59 -36.98
CA VAL A 3 8.45 -41.52 -35.53
C VAL A 3 7.23 -40.73 -35.10
N LYS A 4 6.22 -41.44 -34.52
CA LYS A 4 5.05 -40.85 -33.87
C LYS A 4 5.52 -40.05 -32.61
N ALA A 5 5.34 -38.75 -32.63
CA ALA A 5 5.48 -37.90 -31.46
C ALA A 5 4.36 -38.23 -30.46
N ALA A 6 4.73 -38.55 -29.23
CA ALA A 6 3.79 -38.78 -28.13
C ALA A 6 3.14 -37.44 -27.71
N PRO A 7 1.83 -37.45 -27.34
CA PRO A 7 1.16 -36.23 -26.92
C PRO A 7 1.70 -35.79 -25.54
N THR A 8 2.24 -34.62 -25.48
CA THR A 8 2.57 -33.92 -24.22
C THR A 8 1.28 -33.63 -23.47
N ARG A 9 1.02 -34.41 -22.42
CA ARG A 9 -0.08 -34.16 -21.47
C ARG A 9 0.14 -32.78 -20.87
N SER A 10 -0.78 -31.87 -21.13
CA SER A 10 -0.87 -30.56 -20.48
C SER A 10 -1.07 -30.76 -18.96
N ARG A 11 -0.03 -30.49 -18.19
CA ARG A 11 -0.07 -30.44 -16.70
C ARG A 11 -0.81 -29.19 -16.15
N GLY A 12 -1.70 -28.59 -16.92
CA GLY A 12 -2.31 -27.28 -16.60
C GLY A 12 -3.46 -27.27 -15.60
N GLY A 13 -3.95 -28.42 -15.12
CA GLY A 13 -5.17 -28.45 -14.30
C GLY A 13 -4.97 -28.66 -12.78
N TRP A 14 -3.81 -29.13 -12.35
CA TRP A 14 -3.57 -29.48 -10.94
C TRP A 14 -2.82 -28.36 -10.16
N LEU A 15 -2.13 -27.45 -10.83
CA LEU A 15 -1.32 -26.41 -10.19
C LEU A 15 -2.14 -25.26 -9.58
N ALA A 16 -3.40 -25.10 -9.97
CA ALA A 16 -4.27 -24.05 -9.42
C ALA A 16 -4.89 -24.41 -8.04
N GLY A 17 -4.96 -25.69 -7.67
CA GLY A 17 -5.52 -26.14 -6.40
C GLY A 17 -4.52 -26.16 -5.22
N GLU A 18 -3.24 -26.33 -5.49
CA GLU A 18 -2.21 -26.42 -4.45
C GLU A 18 -2.10 -25.16 -3.56
N PRO A 19 -2.09 -23.92 -4.07
CA PRO A 19 -1.99 -22.76 -3.22
C PRO A 19 -3.24 -22.52 -2.37
N LEU A 20 -4.44 -22.85 -2.88
CA LEU A 20 -5.68 -22.73 -2.11
C LEU A 20 -5.75 -23.75 -0.96
N LEU A 21 -5.29 -24.99 -1.20
CA LEU A 21 -5.18 -26.02 -0.16
C LEU A 21 -4.18 -25.59 0.91
N LEU A 22 -3.03 -25.03 0.52
CA LEU A 22 -2.02 -24.52 1.46
C LEU A 22 -2.58 -23.41 2.36
N ILE A 23 -3.30 -22.44 1.76
CA ILE A 23 -3.97 -21.36 2.50
C ILE A 23 -5.01 -21.94 3.47
N GLY A 24 -5.81 -22.90 3.04
CA GLY A 24 -6.78 -23.58 3.89
C GLY A 24 -6.12 -24.29 5.07
N VAL A 25 -5.03 -25.01 4.84
CA VAL A 25 -4.25 -25.67 5.90
C VAL A 25 -3.66 -24.63 6.88
N ILE A 26 -3.12 -23.52 6.38
CA ILE A 26 -2.59 -22.45 7.24
C ILE A 26 -3.71 -21.89 8.15
N ILE A 27 -4.89 -21.61 7.60
CA ILE A 27 -6.03 -21.09 8.38
C ILE A 27 -6.45 -22.11 9.45
N VAL A 28 -6.54 -23.38 9.13
CA VAL A 28 -6.87 -24.46 10.08
C VAL A 28 -5.82 -24.52 11.19
N VAL A 29 -4.54 -24.47 10.86
CA VAL A 29 -3.44 -24.46 11.85
C VAL A 29 -3.53 -23.22 12.74
N LEU A 30 -3.75 -22.02 12.17
CA LEU A 30 -3.91 -20.77 12.92
C LEU A 30 -5.11 -20.83 13.89
N TYR A 31 -6.20 -21.48 13.51
CA TYR A 31 -7.37 -21.63 14.36
C TYR A 31 -7.15 -22.63 15.50
N PHE A 32 -6.61 -23.83 15.22
CA PHE A 32 -6.41 -24.85 16.25
C PHE A 32 -5.25 -24.51 17.19
N ALA A 33 -4.17 -23.90 16.68
CA ALA A 33 -3.02 -23.50 17.47
C ALA A 33 -3.18 -22.13 18.18
N ARG A 34 -4.37 -21.52 18.14
CA ARG A 34 -4.63 -20.18 18.69
C ARG A 34 -4.20 -19.98 20.14
N ALA A 35 -4.32 -21.02 20.97
CA ALA A 35 -3.93 -20.95 22.37
C ALA A 35 -2.42 -20.68 22.58
N LEU A 36 -1.58 -21.11 21.64
CA LEU A 36 -0.14 -20.87 21.61
C LEU A 36 0.21 -19.63 20.77
N LEU A 37 -0.46 -19.46 19.64
CA LEU A 37 -0.14 -18.40 18.67
C LEU A 37 -0.55 -17.01 19.15
N ILE A 38 -1.66 -16.87 19.88
CA ILE A 38 -2.09 -15.58 20.43
C ILE A 38 -1.03 -15.00 21.39
N PRO A 39 -0.57 -15.70 22.44
CA PRO A 39 0.50 -15.20 23.30
C PRO A 39 1.80 -14.90 22.54
N LEU A 40 2.15 -15.75 21.59
CA LEU A 40 3.35 -15.55 20.77
C LEU A 40 3.24 -14.29 19.89
N ALA A 41 2.08 -14.05 19.27
CA ALA A 41 1.84 -12.86 18.45
C ALA A 41 1.92 -11.58 19.28
N PHE A 42 1.31 -11.55 20.47
CA PHE A 42 1.47 -10.44 21.42
C PHE A 42 2.94 -10.24 21.81
N ALA A 43 3.67 -11.32 22.09
CA ALA A 43 5.07 -11.23 22.45
C ALA A 43 5.94 -10.67 21.31
N VAL A 44 5.67 -11.04 20.06
CA VAL A 44 6.33 -10.47 18.87
C VAL A 44 6.02 -8.99 18.71
N VAL A 45 4.77 -8.59 18.87
CA VAL A 45 4.36 -7.16 18.80
C VAL A 45 5.04 -6.38 19.93
N PHE A 46 5.03 -6.87 21.17
CA PHE A 46 5.70 -6.22 22.29
C PHE A 46 7.23 -6.19 22.12
N ASN A 47 7.83 -7.22 21.52
CA ASN A 47 9.25 -7.19 21.18
C ASN A 47 9.58 -6.02 20.26
N PHE A 48 8.82 -5.80 19.19
CA PHE A 48 9.04 -4.66 18.29
C PHE A 48 8.76 -3.32 18.98
N LEU A 49 7.74 -3.25 19.83
CA LEU A 49 7.36 -2.04 20.57
C LEU A 49 8.44 -1.64 21.60
N LEU A 50 8.99 -2.63 22.34
CA LEU A 50 9.94 -2.38 23.43
C LEU A 50 11.40 -2.30 22.96
N SER A 51 11.73 -2.85 21.78
CA SER A 51 13.08 -2.86 21.23
C SER A 51 13.77 -1.50 21.22
N PRO A 52 13.14 -0.38 20.78
CA PRO A 52 13.80 0.93 20.77
C PRO A 52 14.18 1.43 22.17
N ALA A 53 13.33 1.16 23.17
CA ALA A 53 13.60 1.54 24.55
C ALA A 53 14.78 0.74 25.12
N VAL A 54 14.85 -0.55 24.81
CA VAL A 54 15.99 -1.42 25.18
C VAL A 54 17.27 -0.91 24.52
N PHE A 55 17.25 -0.57 23.22
CA PHE A 55 18.41 -0.01 22.52
C PHE A 55 18.89 1.31 23.11
N LEU A 56 17.95 2.17 23.52
CA LEU A 56 18.30 3.43 24.16
C LEU A 56 19.07 3.22 25.46
N LEU A 57 18.64 2.24 26.28
CA LEU A 57 19.34 1.88 27.52
C LEU A 57 20.69 1.19 27.26
N GLU A 58 20.78 0.33 26.25
CA GLU A 58 22.06 -0.26 25.82
C GLU A 58 23.07 0.84 25.38
N LYS A 59 22.59 1.88 24.67
CA LYS A 59 23.41 3.05 24.30
C LYS A 59 23.95 3.82 25.53
N TRP A 60 23.22 3.79 26.66
CA TRP A 60 23.66 4.35 27.94
C TRP A 60 24.56 3.39 28.75
N ARG A 61 25.15 2.37 28.09
CA ARG A 61 26.05 1.36 28.66
C ARG A 61 25.41 0.42 29.69
N VAL A 62 24.09 0.32 29.73
CA VAL A 62 23.42 -0.73 30.53
C VAL A 62 23.57 -2.07 29.81
N ARG A 63 23.96 -3.12 30.54
CA ARG A 63 24.02 -4.48 29.99
C ARG A 63 22.64 -4.90 29.48
N ARG A 64 22.60 -5.70 28.41
CA ARG A 64 21.37 -6.10 27.70
C ARG A 64 20.28 -6.69 28.60
N VAL A 65 20.60 -7.69 29.42
CA VAL A 65 19.62 -8.36 30.27
C VAL A 65 18.99 -7.41 31.30
N PRO A 66 19.73 -6.61 32.11
CA PRO A 66 19.13 -5.64 33.00
C PRO A 66 18.36 -4.53 32.24
N ALA A 67 18.79 -4.12 31.04
CA ALA A 67 18.04 -3.17 30.23
C ALA A 67 16.66 -3.73 29.83
N ILE A 68 16.60 -4.98 29.39
CA ILE A 68 15.34 -5.68 29.05
C ILE A 68 14.43 -5.75 30.27
N LEU A 69 14.94 -6.20 31.40
CA LEU A 69 14.15 -6.33 32.63
C LEU A 69 13.61 -4.99 33.12
N LEU A 70 14.43 -3.93 33.05
CA LEU A 70 14.00 -2.57 33.42
C LEU A 70 12.89 -2.05 32.52
N VAL A 71 13.04 -2.16 31.20
CA VAL A 71 12.02 -1.71 30.23
C VAL A 71 10.71 -2.47 30.44
N ILE A 72 10.78 -3.78 30.63
CA ILE A 72 9.60 -4.61 30.87
C ILE A 72 8.95 -4.26 32.21
N LEU A 73 9.73 -4.03 33.26
CA LEU A 73 9.21 -3.64 34.57
C LEU A 73 8.46 -2.29 34.49
N VAL A 74 9.06 -1.29 33.82
CA VAL A 74 8.43 0.02 33.61
C VAL A 74 7.16 -0.11 32.79
N PHE A 75 7.18 -0.88 31.72
CA PHE A 75 6.03 -1.11 30.87
C PHE A 75 4.90 -1.84 31.61
N ALA A 76 5.21 -2.93 32.30
CA ALA A 76 4.27 -3.71 33.07
C ALA A 76 3.69 -2.91 34.24
N SER A 77 4.50 -2.10 34.94
CA SER A 77 4.01 -1.23 36.03
C SER A 77 3.10 -0.13 35.50
N GLY A 78 3.40 0.44 34.33
CA GLY A 78 2.50 1.40 33.65
C GLY A 78 1.16 0.78 33.30
N PHE A 79 1.16 -0.40 32.69
CA PHE A 79 -0.09 -1.14 32.38
C PHE A 79 -0.87 -1.54 33.62
N ALA A 80 -0.19 -2.01 34.66
CA ALA A 80 -0.81 -2.34 35.94
C ALA A 80 -1.43 -1.10 36.61
N GLY A 81 -0.75 0.04 36.55
CA GLY A 81 -1.27 1.33 37.06
C GLY A 81 -2.52 1.79 36.32
N VAL A 82 -2.50 1.77 34.98
CA VAL A 82 -3.68 2.09 34.18
C VAL A 82 -4.82 1.09 34.47
N GLY A 83 -4.53 -0.20 34.51
CA GLY A 83 -5.51 -1.24 34.84
C GLY A 83 -6.14 -1.05 36.22
N TRP A 84 -5.36 -0.66 37.20
CA TRP A 84 -5.84 -0.35 38.55
C TRP A 84 -6.82 0.86 38.55
N ILE A 85 -6.45 1.96 37.88
CA ILE A 85 -7.28 3.16 37.77
C ILE A 85 -8.59 2.82 37.05
N VAL A 86 -8.49 2.12 35.89
CA VAL A 86 -9.67 1.69 35.10
C VAL A 86 -10.61 0.83 35.94
N THR A 87 -10.09 -0.17 36.64
CA THR A 87 -10.91 -1.08 37.46
C THR A 87 -11.58 -0.34 38.60
N ARG A 88 -10.86 0.54 39.30
CA ARG A 88 -11.41 1.32 40.42
C ARG A 88 -12.54 2.26 39.97
N GLN A 89 -12.33 2.96 38.86
CA GLN A 89 -13.31 3.90 38.33
C GLN A 89 -14.50 3.17 37.68
N LEU A 90 -14.27 2.02 37.04
CA LEU A 90 -15.34 1.20 36.48
C LEU A 90 -16.30 0.70 37.55
N VAL A 91 -15.78 0.26 38.72
CA VAL A 91 -16.59 -0.13 39.85
C VAL A 91 -17.43 1.07 40.32
N HIS A 92 -16.83 2.25 40.47
CA HIS A 92 -17.54 3.47 40.85
C HIS A 92 -18.66 3.83 39.85
N VAL A 93 -18.42 3.75 38.56
CA VAL A 93 -19.43 3.98 37.51
C VAL A 93 -20.60 3.00 37.63
N ILE A 94 -20.31 1.70 37.87
CA ILE A 94 -21.35 0.66 38.03
C ILE A 94 -22.20 0.91 39.29
N GLU A 95 -21.59 1.36 40.38
CA GLU A 95 -22.29 1.67 41.64
C GLU A 95 -23.19 2.87 41.49
N VAL A 96 -22.80 3.90 40.78
CA VAL A 96 -23.51 5.18 40.62
C VAL A 96 -24.57 5.14 39.51
N LEU A 97 -24.40 4.29 38.49
CA LEU A 97 -25.30 4.22 37.32
C LEU A 97 -26.78 3.95 37.67
N PRO A 98 -27.15 3.10 38.67
CA PRO A 98 -28.54 2.87 39.05
C PRO A 98 -29.25 4.12 39.54
N ASP A 99 -28.56 5.05 40.22
CA ASP A 99 -29.14 6.27 40.78
C ASP A 99 -29.61 7.25 39.68
N TYR A 100 -29.07 7.14 38.45
CA TYR A 100 -29.43 7.99 37.31
C TYR A 100 -30.50 7.39 36.39
N ARG A 101 -31.08 6.24 36.76
CA ARG A 101 -32.11 5.57 35.95
C ARG A 101 -33.31 6.48 35.65
N SER A 102 -33.76 7.27 36.66
CA SER A 102 -34.86 8.22 36.48
C SER A 102 -34.55 9.35 35.49
N ASN A 103 -33.31 9.81 35.44
CA ASN A 103 -32.85 10.82 34.47
C ASN A 103 -32.83 10.26 33.05
N ILE A 104 -32.40 9.01 32.89
CA ILE A 104 -32.37 8.31 31.59
C ILE A 104 -33.80 8.16 31.07
N GLU A 105 -34.72 7.64 31.88
CA GLU A 105 -36.14 7.45 31.52
C GLU A 105 -36.82 8.79 31.17
N GLY A 106 -36.55 9.85 31.94
CA GLY A 106 -37.08 11.19 31.67
C GLY A 106 -36.57 11.83 30.37
N ARG A 107 -35.33 11.56 29.97
CA ARG A 107 -34.78 12.10 28.72
C ARG A 107 -35.18 11.31 27.48
N PHE A 108 -35.28 10.00 27.60
CA PHE A 108 -35.81 9.18 26.50
C PHE A 108 -37.25 9.56 26.18
N SER A 109 -38.07 9.89 27.21
CA SER A 109 -39.44 10.37 26.99
C SER A 109 -39.48 11.74 26.31
N GLN A 110 -38.53 12.63 26.58
CA GLN A 110 -38.44 13.94 25.91
C GLN A 110 -37.99 13.83 24.42
N LEU A 111 -37.19 12.84 24.08
CA LEU A 111 -36.77 12.59 22.68
C LEU A 111 -37.88 11.95 21.83
N HIS A 112 -38.85 11.29 22.48
CA HIS A 112 -39.99 10.67 21.76
C HIS A 112 -41.08 11.68 21.38
N THR A 113 -41.11 12.87 21.97
CA THR A 113 -42.18 13.84 21.74
C THR A 113 -42.10 14.67 20.44
N PRO A 114 -40.92 15.01 19.85
CA PRO A 114 -40.89 15.77 18.60
C PRO A 114 -40.71 14.94 17.33
N LEU A 115 -40.30 13.66 17.42
CA LEU A 115 -39.98 12.80 16.24
C LEU A 115 -41.12 11.79 15.93
N GLY A 116 -42.34 12.13 16.20
CA GLY A 116 -43.52 11.28 16.14
C GLY A 116 -43.98 10.82 14.77
N GLY A 117 -43.13 10.33 13.90
CA GLY A 117 -43.63 9.82 12.64
C GLY A 117 -42.86 8.64 12.01
N ALA A 118 -41.57 8.70 11.95
CA ALA A 118 -40.75 7.69 11.25
C ALA A 118 -39.76 6.98 12.17
N ALA A 119 -39.06 7.72 13.05
CA ALA A 119 -38.06 7.15 13.95
C ALA A 119 -38.69 6.33 15.11
N GLY A 120 -39.86 6.74 15.61
CA GLY A 120 -40.59 5.96 16.63
C GLY A 120 -41.00 4.58 16.09
N ARG A 121 -41.40 4.48 14.84
CA ARG A 121 -41.74 3.19 14.18
C ARG A 121 -40.49 2.32 13.95
N ALA A 122 -39.34 2.94 13.62
CA ALA A 122 -38.09 2.21 13.44
C ALA A 122 -37.56 1.61 14.76
N VAL A 123 -37.68 2.35 15.86
CA VAL A 123 -37.27 1.86 17.19
C VAL A 123 -38.20 0.77 17.69
N SER A 124 -39.54 0.91 17.53
CA SER A 124 -40.48 -0.14 17.90
C SER A 124 -40.30 -1.40 17.02
N SER A 125 -39.99 -1.25 15.75
CA SER A 125 -39.66 -2.40 14.85
C SER A 125 -38.35 -3.09 15.23
N LEU A 126 -37.36 -2.34 15.74
CA LEU A 126 -36.09 -2.91 16.24
C LEU A 126 -36.30 -3.61 17.60
N GLU A 127 -37.19 -3.09 18.43
CA GLU A 127 -37.56 -3.69 19.73
C GLU A 127 -38.40 -4.96 19.51
N GLU A 128 -39.34 -4.95 18.58
CA GLU A 128 -40.09 -6.14 18.14
C GLU A 128 -39.15 -7.20 17.51
N MET A 129 -38.21 -6.79 16.64
CA MET A 129 -37.23 -7.68 16.06
C MET A 129 -36.21 -8.21 17.08
N GLY A 130 -35.84 -7.40 18.09
CA GLY A 130 -35.04 -7.82 19.24
C GLY A 130 -35.76 -8.83 20.14
N LEU A 131 -37.05 -8.66 20.34
CA LEU A 131 -37.90 -9.59 21.07
C LEU A 131 -38.15 -10.89 20.28
N GLU A 132 -38.34 -10.83 18.95
CA GLU A 132 -38.46 -12.03 18.10
C GLU A 132 -37.16 -12.83 18.04
N LEU A 133 -36.00 -12.17 17.98
CA LEU A 133 -34.69 -12.83 18.03
C LEU A 133 -34.38 -13.43 19.41
N SER A 134 -34.89 -12.84 20.48
CA SER A 134 -34.72 -13.37 21.85
C SER A 134 -35.75 -14.47 22.19
N SER A 135 -36.92 -14.45 21.57
CA SER A 135 -37.95 -15.47 21.77
C SER A 135 -37.73 -16.76 20.98
N GLY A 136 -36.88 -16.72 19.95
CA GLY A 136 -36.49 -17.92 19.16
C GLY A 136 -35.62 -18.93 19.90
N SER A 137 -35.13 -18.64 21.09
CA SER A 137 -34.19 -19.50 21.82
C SER A 137 -34.57 -19.87 23.26
N ASN A 138 -35.74 -19.49 23.74
CA ASN A 138 -36.10 -19.81 25.14
C ASN A 138 -37.61 -20.12 25.32
N PRO A 139 -38.01 -21.41 25.32
CA PRO A 139 -39.41 -21.81 25.52
C PRO A 139 -39.98 -21.41 26.88
N LEU A 140 -39.17 -20.95 27.83
CA LEU A 140 -39.61 -20.48 29.17
C LEU A 140 -40.19 -19.05 29.18
N ALA A 141 -39.87 -18.22 28.18
CA ALA A 141 -40.37 -16.85 28.11
C ALA A 141 -41.85 -16.80 27.67
N ALA A 142 -42.30 -17.71 26.83
CA ALA A 142 -43.70 -17.81 26.41
C ALA A 142 -44.65 -18.15 27.59
N VAL A 143 -44.20 -19.00 28.48
CA VAL A 143 -44.95 -19.39 29.67
C VAL A 143 -45.08 -18.26 30.71
N GLN A 144 -44.06 -17.38 30.78
CA GLN A 144 -44.10 -16.20 31.68
C GLN A 144 -45.05 -15.09 31.19
N GLN A 145 -45.18 -14.90 29.88
CA GLN A 145 -46.08 -13.91 29.29
C GLN A 145 -47.56 -14.33 29.46
N GLU A 146 -47.84 -15.62 29.28
CA GLU A 146 -49.18 -16.16 29.48
C GLU A 146 -49.64 -16.07 30.95
N ASN A 147 -48.73 -16.28 31.91
CA ASN A 147 -48.96 -16.12 33.32
C ASN A 147 -49.20 -14.65 33.75
N LEU A 148 -48.53 -13.68 33.11
CA LEU A 148 -48.75 -12.26 33.34
C LEU A 148 -50.08 -11.75 32.79
N ALA A 149 -50.52 -12.26 31.62
CA ALA A 149 -51.83 -11.96 31.06
C ALA A 149 -52.96 -12.53 31.92
N GLN A 150 -52.81 -13.76 32.40
CA GLN A 150 -53.78 -14.37 33.33
C GLN A 150 -53.86 -13.67 34.69
N ARG A 151 -52.74 -13.16 35.23
CA ARG A 151 -52.73 -12.37 36.46
C ARG A 151 -53.41 -11.00 36.32
N LYS A 152 -53.34 -10.36 35.14
CA LYS A 152 -54.07 -9.12 34.84
C LYS A 152 -55.59 -9.35 34.74
N LEU A 153 -56.01 -10.46 34.17
CA LEU A 153 -57.44 -10.86 34.10
C LEU A 153 -57.99 -11.30 35.44
N ALA A 154 -57.21 -11.92 36.32
CA ALA A 154 -57.61 -12.33 37.67
C ALA A 154 -57.77 -11.15 38.63
N ARG A 155 -57.09 -10.01 38.46
CA ARG A 155 -57.23 -8.79 39.26
C ARG A 155 -58.50 -8.00 38.96
N SER A 156 -59.22 -8.31 37.88
CA SER A 156 -60.47 -7.65 37.47
C SER A 156 -61.74 -8.33 38.02
N ARG A 157 -61.60 -9.49 38.65
CA ARG A 157 -62.75 -10.14 39.30
C ARG A 157 -62.71 -9.97 40.82
N LYS A 158 -63.70 -9.27 41.31
CA LYS A 158 -64.03 -9.03 42.75
C LYS A 158 -64.11 -10.33 43.56
N ALA A 159 -63.67 -10.20 44.78
CA ALA A 159 -63.71 -11.15 45.87
C ALA A 159 -64.96 -12.04 45.99
N VAL A 160 -64.76 -13.35 46.11
CA VAL A 160 -65.65 -14.34 46.72
C VAL A 160 -64.79 -15.32 47.55
N PRO A 161 -65.24 -15.83 48.70
CA PRO A 161 -64.33 -16.40 49.72
C PRO A 161 -64.03 -17.88 49.55
N ASP A 162 -62.97 -18.27 50.24
CA ASP A 162 -62.55 -19.60 50.66
C ASP A 162 -63.05 -20.83 49.88
N VAL A 163 -62.20 -21.32 48.97
CA VAL A 163 -62.22 -22.70 48.58
C VAL A 163 -60.85 -23.33 48.84
N VAL A 164 -60.87 -24.34 49.73
CA VAL A 164 -59.74 -25.21 50.07
C VAL A 164 -59.04 -25.72 48.77
N ALA A 165 -57.75 -25.50 48.69
CA ALA A 165 -56.93 -25.94 47.56
C ALA A 165 -56.92 -27.47 47.50
N PRO A 166 -57.17 -28.09 46.30
CA PRO A 166 -57.05 -29.51 46.13
C PRO A 166 -55.59 -29.98 46.17
N ALA A 167 -55.38 -31.19 46.71
CA ALA A 167 -54.09 -31.82 46.81
C ALA A 167 -53.41 -32.01 45.42
N PRO A 168 -52.09 -31.95 45.36
CA PRO A 168 -51.33 -32.02 44.09
C PRO A 168 -51.53 -33.37 43.41
N THR A 169 -52.11 -33.35 42.22
CA THR A 169 -52.20 -34.49 41.29
C THR A 169 -51.25 -34.28 40.13
N ALA A 170 -50.87 -35.37 39.44
CA ALA A 170 -49.92 -35.37 38.33
C ALA A 170 -50.26 -34.43 37.13
N ALA A 171 -51.49 -33.86 37.11
CA ALA A 171 -51.96 -32.88 36.14
C ALA A 171 -51.70 -31.41 36.54
N ASN A 172 -51.23 -31.12 37.75
CA ASN A 172 -50.98 -29.78 38.22
C ASN A 172 -49.74 -29.77 39.13
N PRO A 173 -48.52 -29.85 38.53
CA PRO A 173 -47.30 -29.88 39.29
C PRO A 173 -47.08 -28.52 39.99
N LEU A 174 -46.82 -28.58 41.29
CA LEU A 174 -46.39 -27.41 42.05
C LEU A 174 -45.12 -26.83 41.40
N PRO A 175 -45.05 -25.52 41.18
CA PRO A 175 -43.79 -24.91 40.76
C PRO A 175 -42.79 -25.05 41.91
N VAL A 176 -41.90 -26.02 41.82
CA VAL A 176 -40.74 -26.16 42.70
C VAL A 176 -39.75 -25.09 42.29
N GLU A 177 -39.65 -24.03 43.03
CA GLU A 177 -38.51 -23.12 42.96
C GLU A 177 -37.31 -23.89 43.49
N VAL A 178 -36.44 -24.35 42.56
CA VAL A 178 -35.17 -24.97 42.91
C VAL A 178 -34.32 -23.87 43.51
N ILE A 179 -34.40 -23.72 44.84
CA ILE A 179 -33.42 -22.94 45.59
C ILE A 179 -32.11 -23.68 45.44
N GLN A 180 -31.27 -23.20 44.51
CA GLN A 180 -29.91 -23.70 44.39
C GLN A 180 -29.27 -23.52 45.78
N PRO A 181 -28.73 -24.57 46.40
CA PRO A 181 -28.07 -24.43 47.69
C PRO A 181 -26.98 -23.35 47.52
N PRO A 182 -26.78 -22.47 48.53
CA PRO A 182 -25.78 -21.43 48.47
C PRO A 182 -24.47 -22.14 48.06
N GLY A 183 -23.94 -21.74 46.87
CA GLY A 183 -22.79 -22.38 46.25
C GLY A 183 -21.71 -22.54 47.30
N THR A 184 -21.13 -23.72 47.36
CA THR A 184 -20.00 -23.98 48.28
C THR A 184 -18.98 -22.86 48.10
N ALA A 185 -18.33 -22.39 49.18
CA ALA A 185 -17.32 -21.31 49.12
C ALA A 185 -16.31 -21.52 47.98
N THR A 186 -16.09 -22.77 47.57
CA THR A 186 -15.31 -23.17 46.40
C THR A 186 -15.92 -22.77 45.05
N ALA A 187 -17.28 -22.70 44.92
CA ALA A 187 -17.93 -22.29 43.69
C ALA A 187 -17.84 -20.76 43.56
N TYR A 188 -18.11 -19.99 44.63
CA TYR A 188 -17.92 -18.54 44.66
C TYR A 188 -16.45 -18.14 44.38
N LEU A 189 -15.52 -18.86 45.00
CA LEU A 189 -14.10 -18.63 44.78
C LEU A 189 -13.69 -18.92 43.33
N LYS A 190 -14.27 -19.95 42.71
CA LYS A 190 -14.01 -20.33 41.31
C LYS A 190 -14.62 -19.29 40.34
N ASP A 191 -15.81 -18.81 40.57
CA ASP A 191 -16.49 -17.82 39.75
C ASP A 191 -15.85 -16.42 39.85
N LEU A 192 -15.24 -16.09 40.99
CA LEU A 192 -14.51 -14.85 41.19
C LEU A 192 -13.06 -14.91 40.68
N LEU A 193 -12.34 -16.01 40.93
CA LEU A 193 -10.92 -16.15 40.61
C LEU A 193 -10.66 -16.48 39.13
N LEU A 194 -11.49 -17.31 38.50
CA LEU A 194 -11.24 -17.76 37.11
C LEU A 194 -11.24 -16.59 36.09
N PRO A 195 -12.19 -15.62 36.14
CA PRO A 195 -12.16 -14.47 35.23
C PRO A 195 -10.91 -13.62 35.37
N VAL A 196 -10.29 -13.58 36.57
CA VAL A 196 -9.06 -12.79 36.81
C VAL A 196 -7.80 -13.60 36.48
N LEU A 197 -7.76 -14.90 36.82
CA LEU A 197 -6.61 -15.76 36.60
C LEU A 197 -6.35 -16.04 35.12
N ARG A 198 -7.39 -16.14 34.28
CA ARG A 198 -7.21 -16.39 32.83
C ARG A 198 -6.42 -15.28 32.12
N PRO A 199 -6.79 -13.99 32.20
CA PRO A 199 -6.03 -12.91 31.58
C PRO A 199 -4.64 -12.73 32.21
N LEU A 200 -4.49 -12.96 33.54
CA LEU A 200 -3.18 -12.95 34.20
C LEU A 200 -2.27 -14.07 33.71
N GLY A 201 -2.80 -15.27 33.52
CA GLY A 201 -2.06 -16.40 32.95
C GLY A 201 -1.60 -16.10 31.52
N LEU A 202 -2.48 -15.54 30.69
CA LEU A 202 -2.12 -15.10 29.34
C LEU A 202 -1.03 -14.02 29.37
N ALA A 203 -1.17 -13.00 30.21
CA ALA A 203 -0.18 -11.93 30.37
C ALA A 203 1.18 -12.48 30.83
N ALA A 204 1.21 -13.44 31.75
CA ALA A 204 2.43 -14.10 32.20
C ALA A 204 3.13 -14.85 31.06
N ILE A 205 2.39 -15.61 30.26
CA ILE A 205 2.93 -16.33 29.09
C ILE A 205 3.49 -15.34 28.05
N VAL A 206 2.74 -14.27 27.74
CA VAL A 206 3.18 -13.19 26.84
C VAL A 206 4.47 -12.56 27.35
N LEU A 207 4.54 -12.27 28.65
CA LEU A 207 5.73 -11.68 29.28
C LEU A 207 6.95 -12.59 29.13
N VAL A 208 6.81 -13.88 29.44
CA VAL A 208 7.89 -14.87 29.31
C VAL A 208 8.37 -14.94 27.85
N PHE A 209 7.46 -15.05 26.90
CA PHE A 209 7.83 -15.06 25.48
C PHE A 209 8.51 -13.75 25.04
N THR A 210 8.01 -12.60 25.50
CA THR A 210 8.61 -11.29 25.19
C THR A 210 10.04 -11.21 25.71
N ILE A 211 10.28 -11.62 26.97
CA ILE A 211 11.61 -11.66 27.55
C ILE A 211 12.52 -12.58 26.75
N TYR A 212 12.04 -13.79 26.44
CA TYR A 212 12.82 -14.77 25.68
C TYR A 212 13.19 -14.26 24.28
N ILE A 213 12.23 -13.69 23.55
CA ILE A 213 12.47 -13.12 22.19
C ILE A 213 13.46 -11.95 22.26
N LEU A 214 13.34 -11.03 23.25
CA LEU A 214 14.25 -9.91 23.41
C LEU A 214 15.68 -10.34 23.74
N ILE A 215 15.86 -11.37 24.54
CA ILE A 215 17.18 -11.91 24.89
C ILE A 215 17.81 -12.60 23.68
N HIS A 216 17.06 -13.46 22.96
CA HIS A 216 17.56 -14.33 21.90
C HIS A 216 17.31 -13.76 20.48
N ARG A 217 17.02 -12.46 20.34
CA ARG A 217 16.65 -11.85 19.05
C ARG A 217 17.68 -12.07 17.94
N GLU A 218 18.97 -12.08 18.28
CA GLU A 218 20.05 -12.30 17.30
C GLU A 218 20.08 -13.74 16.81
N GLU A 219 19.88 -14.69 17.70
CA GLU A 219 19.78 -16.10 17.35
C GLU A 219 18.57 -16.36 16.46
N LEU A 220 17.40 -15.81 16.82
CA LEU A 220 16.17 -15.92 16.02
C LEU A 220 16.36 -15.30 14.63
N ARG A 221 16.98 -14.11 14.55
CA ARG A 221 17.31 -13.48 13.28
C ARG A 221 18.22 -14.37 12.43
N ASN A 222 19.28 -14.94 13.02
CA ASN A 222 20.21 -15.79 12.30
C ASN A 222 19.53 -17.08 11.79
N ARG A 223 18.63 -17.67 12.57
CA ARG A 223 17.84 -18.83 12.13
C ARG A 223 16.91 -18.48 10.96
N LEU A 224 16.25 -17.30 10.99
CA LEU A 224 15.42 -16.82 9.87
C LEU A 224 16.25 -16.60 8.61
N LEU A 225 17.47 -16.03 8.73
CA LEU A 225 18.38 -15.86 7.60
C LEU A 225 18.83 -17.19 7.01
N MET A 226 19.09 -18.21 7.84
CA MET A 226 19.44 -19.55 7.35
C MET A 226 18.29 -20.22 6.61
N LEU A 227 17.03 -20.03 7.05
CA LEU A 227 15.84 -20.55 6.36
C LEU A 227 15.61 -19.91 4.99
N ALA A 228 16.02 -18.65 4.82
CA ALA A 228 15.87 -17.92 3.56
C ALA A 228 16.88 -18.35 2.46
N GLY A 229 17.90 -19.15 2.81
CA GLY A 229 18.88 -19.68 1.85
C GLY A 229 20.14 -18.83 1.71
N MET A 230 21.28 -19.49 1.44
CA MET A 230 22.61 -18.85 1.43
C MET A 230 22.91 -17.96 0.19
N GLY A 231 22.06 -18.00 -0.84
CA GLY A 231 22.32 -17.29 -2.12
C GLY A 231 22.21 -15.78 -2.08
N HIS A 232 21.47 -15.19 -1.10
CA HIS A 232 21.18 -13.77 -1.04
C HIS A 232 21.23 -13.20 0.40
N LEU A 233 22.16 -13.69 1.23
CA LEU A 233 22.26 -13.34 2.64
C LEU A 233 22.32 -11.83 2.92
N ASN A 234 23.04 -11.07 2.08
CA ASN A 234 23.20 -9.63 2.29
C ASN A 234 21.87 -8.87 2.05
N LEU A 235 21.19 -9.16 0.94
CA LEU A 235 19.89 -8.56 0.61
C LEU A 235 18.83 -8.92 1.65
N MET A 236 18.78 -10.20 2.06
CA MET A 236 17.81 -10.67 3.05
C MET A 236 18.09 -10.10 4.45
N SER A 237 19.36 -9.96 4.85
CA SER A 237 19.73 -9.35 6.13
C SER A 237 19.34 -7.88 6.19
N GLN A 238 19.56 -7.15 5.11
CA GLN A 238 19.17 -5.74 4.99
C GLN A 238 17.64 -5.59 4.98
N ALA A 239 16.95 -6.41 4.19
CA ALA A 239 15.49 -6.43 4.13
C ALA A 239 14.86 -6.73 5.50
N LEU A 240 15.38 -7.71 6.23
CA LEU A 240 14.88 -8.06 7.56
C LEU A 240 15.12 -6.95 8.59
N LYS A 241 16.25 -6.24 8.49
CA LYS A 241 16.55 -5.09 9.33
C LYS A 241 15.59 -3.93 9.04
N ASP A 242 15.42 -3.59 7.77
CA ASP A 242 14.51 -2.52 7.35
C ASP A 242 13.05 -2.83 7.73
N ALA A 243 12.63 -4.08 7.59
CA ALA A 243 11.33 -4.56 8.03
C ALA A 243 11.14 -4.37 9.54
N ALA A 244 12.09 -4.82 10.35
CA ALA A 244 12.05 -4.70 11.80
C ALA A 244 12.00 -3.24 12.26
N GLU A 245 12.78 -2.35 11.65
CA GLU A 245 12.78 -0.92 11.96
C GLU A 245 11.45 -0.25 11.61
N ARG A 246 10.87 -0.56 10.46
CA ARG A 246 9.56 -0.02 10.02
C ARG A 246 8.44 -0.46 10.94
N ILE A 247 8.36 -1.76 11.25
CA ILE A 247 7.34 -2.32 12.17
C ILE A 247 7.49 -1.69 13.56
N SER A 248 8.70 -1.64 14.08
CA SER A 248 8.98 -1.07 15.40
C SER A 248 8.60 0.41 15.47
N ARG A 249 8.98 1.20 14.47
CA ARG A 249 8.63 2.63 14.38
C ARG A 249 7.12 2.83 14.32
N TYR A 250 6.42 2.06 13.49
CA TYR A 250 4.97 2.10 13.39
C TYR A 250 4.31 1.82 14.75
N LEU A 251 4.69 0.72 15.43
CA LEU A 251 4.08 0.34 16.71
C LEU A 251 4.35 1.36 17.82
N VAL A 252 5.55 1.92 17.89
CA VAL A 252 5.88 2.97 18.88
C VAL A 252 5.06 4.23 18.61
N MET A 253 4.96 4.66 17.35
CA MET A 253 4.16 5.84 16.99
C MET A 253 2.67 5.60 17.27
N GLN A 254 2.14 4.43 16.92
CA GLN A 254 0.76 4.05 17.22
C GLN A 254 0.48 4.09 18.72
N PHE A 255 1.37 3.51 19.53
CA PHE A 255 1.24 3.54 20.98
C PHE A 255 1.28 4.97 21.54
N LEU A 256 2.19 5.80 21.01
CA LEU A 256 2.33 7.20 21.43
C LEU A 256 1.09 8.03 21.04
N VAL A 257 0.62 7.91 19.80
CA VAL A 257 -0.57 8.63 19.31
C VAL A 257 -1.80 8.25 20.13
N ASN A 258 -2.02 6.94 20.34
CA ASN A 258 -3.17 6.48 21.12
C ASN A 258 -3.08 6.92 22.59
N GLY A 259 -1.89 6.89 23.19
CA GLY A 259 -1.65 7.39 24.54
C GLY A 259 -1.90 8.90 24.67
N CYS A 260 -1.37 9.69 23.74
CA CYS A 260 -1.59 11.14 23.69
C CYS A 260 -3.07 11.48 23.46
N PHE A 261 -3.74 10.77 22.53
CA PHE A 261 -5.18 10.93 22.30
C PHE A 261 -5.98 10.69 23.56
N GLY A 262 -5.77 9.56 24.23
CA GLY A 262 -6.49 9.23 25.47
C GLY A 262 -6.22 10.20 26.60
N LEU A 263 -4.97 10.69 26.71
CA LEU A 263 -4.61 11.70 27.70
C LEU A 263 -5.32 13.04 27.41
N LEU A 264 -5.25 13.53 26.17
CA LEU A 264 -5.90 14.79 25.78
C LEU A 264 -7.42 14.71 25.91
N PHE A 265 -8.00 13.59 25.50
CA PHE A 265 -9.43 13.35 25.63
C PHE A 265 -9.85 13.27 27.09
N GLY A 266 -9.12 12.52 27.94
CA GLY A 266 -9.36 12.46 29.38
C GLY A 266 -9.25 13.84 30.06
N LEU A 267 -8.23 14.65 29.70
CA LEU A 267 -8.12 16.03 30.18
C LEU A 267 -9.28 16.92 29.70
N GLY A 268 -9.72 16.76 28.46
CA GLY A 268 -10.90 17.47 27.93
C GLY A 268 -12.17 17.12 28.70
N LEU A 269 -12.38 15.83 28.95
CA LEU A 269 -13.53 15.36 29.77
C LEU A 269 -13.47 15.88 31.20
N PHE A 270 -12.28 15.91 31.80
CA PHE A 270 -12.06 16.49 33.13
C PHE A 270 -12.37 17.99 33.16
N ALA A 271 -11.98 18.73 32.12
CA ALA A 271 -12.22 20.17 32.01
C ALA A 271 -13.73 20.55 31.94
N ILE A 272 -14.55 19.68 31.30
CA ILE A 272 -16.01 19.86 31.28
C ILE A 272 -16.72 19.31 32.56
N GLY A 273 -15.93 18.82 33.54
CA GLY A 273 -16.44 18.32 34.81
C GLY A 273 -17.12 16.95 34.72
N LEU A 274 -16.76 16.11 33.73
CA LEU A 274 -17.27 14.74 33.66
C LEU A 274 -16.59 13.89 34.75
N PRO A 275 -17.33 13.21 35.64
CA PRO A 275 -16.73 12.28 36.60
C PRO A 275 -16.08 11.12 35.86
N ASP A 276 -15.09 10.51 36.50
CA ASP A 276 -14.32 9.38 35.96
C ASP A 276 -13.71 9.63 34.57
N ALA A 277 -13.36 10.88 34.27
CA ALA A 277 -12.78 11.31 32.99
C ALA A 277 -11.52 10.51 32.60
N THR A 278 -10.71 10.11 33.58
CA THR A 278 -9.50 9.30 33.35
C THR A 278 -9.82 7.89 32.88
N LEU A 279 -10.93 7.31 33.33
CA LEU A 279 -11.43 6.01 32.83
C LEU A 279 -11.72 6.09 31.32
N PHE A 280 -12.51 7.08 30.91
CA PHE A 280 -12.93 7.24 29.52
C PHE A 280 -11.72 7.58 28.61
N GLY A 281 -10.78 8.39 29.11
CA GLY A 281 -9.52 8.64 28.41
C GLY A 281 -8.67 7.40 28.21
N ALA A 282 -8.52 6.57 29.26
CA ALA A 282 -7.79 5.31 29.17
C ALA A 282 -8.48 4.29 28.25
N ILE A 283 -9.79 4.17 28.33
CA ILE A 283 -10.60 3.33 27.44
C ILE A 283 -10.45 3.80 25.98
N ALA A 284 -10.50 5.11 25.73
CA ALA A 284 -10.33 5.66 24.40
C ALA A 284 -8.94 5.34 23.82
N ALA A 285 -7.86 5.47 24.61
CA ALA A 285 -6.50 5.09 24.20
C ALA A 285 -6.41 3.61 23.81
N LEU A 286 -7.05 2.72 24.56
CA LEU A 286 -7.03 1.28 24.30
C LEU A 286 -7.92 0.89 23.10
N LEU A 287 -9.13 1.43 23.03
CA LEU A 287 -10.08 1.09 21.96
C LEU A 287 -9.62 1.60 20.59
N ARG A 288 -8.89 2.73 20.54
CA ARG A 288 -8.36 3.28 19.28
C ARG A 288 -7.39 2.34 18.55
N ILE A 289 -6.88 1.28 19.19
CA ILE A 289 -6.14 0.22 18.53
C ILE A 289 -7.00 -0.54 17.52
N VAL A 290 -8.32 -0.60 17.76
CA VAL A 290 -9.29 -1.28 16.89
C VAL A 290 -9.74 -0.32 15.78
N PRO A 291 -9.49 -0.64 14.50
CA PRO A 291 -9.88 0.23 13.39
C PRO A 291 -11.40 0.48 13.37
N TYR A 292 -11.78 1.72 13.09
CA TYR A 292 -13.17 2.20 12.96
C TYR A 292 -14.04 2.01 14.19
N ALA A 293 -14.20 0.77 14.66
CA ALA A 293 -15.05 0.46 15.82
C ALA A 293 -14.54 1.10 17.11
N GLY A 294 -13.23 1.16 17.29
CA GLY A 294 -12.63 1.72 18.49
C GLY A 294 -12.93 3.19 18.68
N VAL A 295 -12.84 3.98 17.64
CA VAL A 295 -13.14 5.42 17.64
C VAL A 295 -14.61 5.65 18.01
N LEU A 296 -15.53 4.89 17.39
CA LEU A 296 -16.98 5.02 17.64
C LEU A 296 -17.34 4.67 19.09
N VAL A 297 -16.82 3.53 19.59
CA VAL A 297 -17.11 3.08 20.95
C VAL A 297 -16.47 4.00 22.00
N SER A 298 -15.27 4.53 21.73
CA SER A 298 -14.59 5.46 22.63
C SER A 298 -15.34 6.80 22.79
N ALA A 299 -16.09 7.24 21.78
CA ALA A 299 -16.97 8.40 21.85
C ALA A 299 -18.31 8.07 22.51
N ALA A 300 -18.91 6.92 22.15
CA ALA A 300 -20.25 6.54 22.58
C ALA A 300 -20.34 6.31 24.09
N LEU A 301 -19.35 5.64 24.69
CA LEU A 301 -19.35 5.33 26.12
C LEU A 301 -19.45 6.58 27.03
N PRO A 302 -18.52 7.56 26.92
CA PRO A 302 -18.62 8.76 27.76
C PRO A 302 -19.83 9.65 27.37
N LEU A 303 -20.29 9.61 26.12
CA LEU A 303 -21.47 10.33 25.68
C LEU A 303 -22.73 9.80 26.37
N ILE A 304 -22.93 8.48 26.35
CA ILE A 304 -24.06 7.84 27.05
C ILE A 304 -24.02 8.17 28.55
N PHE A 305 -22.81 8.09 29.13
CA PHE A 305 -22.63 8.41 30.54
C PHE A 305 -22.91 9.90 30.85
N SER A 306 -22.44 10.81 30.02
CA SER A 306 -22.71 12.25 30.13
C SER A 306 -24.19 12.56 30.01
N VAL A 307 -24.91 11.93 29.08
CA VAL A 307 -26.38 12.09 28.93
C VAL A 307 -27.12 11.57 30.17
N ALA A 308 -26.65 10.48 30.79
CA ALA A 308 -27.23 9.90 31.96
C ALA A 308 -27.09 10.80 33.20
N ILE A 309 -25.92 11.41 33.39
CA ILE A 309 -25.59 12.17 34.61
C ILE A 309 -26.04 13.63 34.53
N SER A 310 -25.85 14.27 33.37
CA SER A 310 -26.04 15.73 33.26
C SER A 310 -27.50 16.11 33.19
N THR A 311 -27.85 17.19 33.87
CA THR A 311 -29.21 17.79 33.84
C THR A 311 -29.43 18.67 32.60
N SER A 312 -28.35 19.08 31.90
CA SER A 312 -28.36 19.95 30.72
C SER A 312 -27.78 19.25 29.49
N TRP A 313 -28.16 19.65 28.29
CA TRP A 313 -27.55 19.21 27.03
C TRP A 313 -26.17 19.83 26.77
N LYS A 314 -25.76 20.82 27.59
CA LYS A 314 -24.48 21.52 27.43
C LYS A 314 -23.29 20.57 27.51
N GLN A 315 -23.23 19.73 28.55
CA GLN A 315 -22.10 18.83 28.79
C GLN A 315 -21.94 17.73 27.69
N PRO A 316 -23.03 17.03 27.25
CA PRO A 316 -22.93 16.12 26.11
C PRO A 316 -22.46 16.79 24.80
N LEU A 317 -22.93 18.05 24.58
CA LEU A 317 -22.54 18.79 23.36
C LEU A 317 -21.08 19.24 23.41
N GLU A 318 -20.59 19.70 24.55
CA GLU A 318 -19.17 20.02 24.78
C GLU A 318 -18.29 18.79 24.60
N LEU A 319 -18.74 17.62 25.10
CA LEU A 319 -18.03 16.35 24.91
C LEU A 319 -17.88 16.01 23.42
N ILE A 320 -18.97 16.08 22.64
CA ILE A 320 -18.94 15.84 21.19
C ILE A 320 -17.98 16.81 20.52
N GLY A 321 -18.01 18.09 20.89
CA GLY A 321 -17.12 19.12 20.33
C GLY A 321 -15.65 18.80 20.61
N ILE A 322 -15.31 18.46 21.86
CA ILE A 322 -13.95 18.08 22.26
C ILE A 322 -13.49 16.81 21.53
N PHE A 323 -14.34 15.78 21.48
CA PHE A 323 -14.02 14.54 20.80
C PHE A 323 -13.72 14.76 19.31
N LEU A 324 -14.64 15.44 18.60
CA LEU A 324 -14.48 15.73 17.17
C LEU A 324 -13.23 16.58 16.92
N PHE A 325 -12.97 17.59 17.76
CA PHE A 325 -11.78 18.42 17.62
C PHE A 325 -10.50 17.59 17.74
N ILE A 326 -10.38 16.79 18.82
CA ILE A 326 -9.19 15.95 19.06
C ILE A 326 -9.06 14.89 17.95
N GLU A 327 -10.17 14.26 17.53
CA GLU A 327 -10.18 13.24 16.47
C GLU A 327 -9.73 13.82 15.12
N VAL A 328 -10.28 14.97 14.71
CA VAL A 328 -9.90 15.65 13.46
C VAL A 328 -8.43 16.05 13.51
N VAL A 329 -7.98 16.67 14.61
CA VAL A 329 -6.56 17.06 14.74
C VAL A 329 -5.66 15.82 14.71
N THR A 330 -6.03 14.74 15.39
CA THR A 330 -5.23 13.52 15.42
C THR A 330 -5.17 12.85 14.04
N SER A 331 -6.32 12.63 13.40
CA SER A 331 -6.42 11.87 12.15
C SER A 331 -5.92 12.63 10.92
N TYR A 332 -6.12 13.95 10.87
CA TYR A 332 -5.75 14.76 9.69
C TYR A 332 -4.44 15.55 9.84
N VAL A 333 -3.94 15.74 11.07
CA VAL A 333 -2.70 16.50 11.30
C VAL A 333 -1.62 15.63 11.92
N VAL A 334 -1.91 14.98 13.06
CA VAL A 334 -0.88 14.27 13.84
C VAL A 334 -0.47 12.97 13.15
N GLU A 335 -1.43 12.16 12.71
CA GLU A 335 -1.14 10.89 12.04
C GLU A 335 -0.37 11.08 10.73
N PRO A 336 -0.77 11.96 9.78
CA PRO A 336 0.00 12.20 8.57
C PRO A 336 1.40 12.76 8.84
N TRP A 337 1.55 13.60 9.87
CA TRP A 337 2.84 14.17 10.25
C TRP A 337 3.79 13.12 10.84
N LEU A 338 3.30 12.17 11.64
CA LEU A 338 4.10 11.13 12.29
C LEU A 338 4.37 9.92 11.39
N TYR A 339 3.37 9.47 10.63
CA TYR A 339 3.49 8.29 9.77
C TYR A 339 3.97 8.62 8.34
N GLY A 340 4.00 9.92 7.96
CA GLY A 340 4.15 10.33 6.57
C GLY A 340 2.86 10.12 5.78
N SER A 341 2.91 10.38 4.47
CA SER A 341 1.73 10.36 3.61
C SER A 341 1.11 8.97 3.38
N LYS A 342 1.75 7.88 3.86
CA LYS A 342 1.24 6.50 3.61
C LYS A 342 1.62 5.54 4.72
N THR A 343 0.63 5.00 5.41
CA THR A 343 0.78 3.83 6.31
C THR A 343 1.12 2.55 5.54
N GLY A 344 0.96 2.56 4.23
CA GLY A 344 1.19 1.42 3.35
C GLY A 344 0.13 0.31 3.45
N VAL A 345 -1.00 0.57 4.11
CA VAL A 345 -2.12 -0.37 4.27
C VAL A 345 -3.39 0.27 3.72
N SER A 346 -4.10 -0.40 2.81
CA SER A 346 -5.37 0.11 2.29
C SER A 346 -6.47 0.06 3.35
N SER A 347 -7.41 1.02 3.30
CA SER A 347 -8.54 1.08 4.24
C SER A 347 -9.41 -0.18 4.18
N LEU A 348 -9.59 -0.75 2.98
CA LEU A 348 -10.30 -2.00 2.78
C LEU A 348 -9.56 -3.18 3.43
N ALA A 349 -8.23 -3.21 3.31
CA ALA A 349 -7.41 -4.24 3.93
C ALA A 349 -7.47 -4.20 5.45
N LEU A 350 -7.50 -3.00 6.06
CA LEU A 350 -7.67 -2.84 7.50
C LEU A 350 -9.01 -3.41 7.98
N LEU A 351 -10.10 -3.11 7.28
CA LEU A 351 -11.43 -3.63 7.61
C LEU A 351 -11.50 -5.16 7.44
N ALA A 352 -11.03 -5.66 6.30
CA ALA A 352 -10.98 -7.10 6.02
C ALA A 352 -10.12 -7.85 7.05
N SER A 353 -8.98 -7.28 7.42
CA SER A 353 -8.09 -7.83 8.46
C SER A 353 -8.74 -7.87 9.84
N ALA A 354 -9.45 -6.80 10.22
CA ALA A 354 -10.16 -6.77 11.49
C ALA A 354 -11.21 -7.88 11.57
N ILE A 355 -11.98 -8.10 10.49
CA ILE A 355 -12.95 -9.19 10.40
C ILE A 355 -12.23 -10.55 10.42
N PHE A 356 -11.20 -10.74 9.60
CA PHE A 356 -10.47 -12.01 9.51
C PHE A 356 -9.85 -12.41 10.84
N TRP A 357 -9.07 -11.53 11.47
CA TRP A 357 -8.40 -11.86 12.73
C TRP A 357 -9.37 -11.99 13.89
N SER A 358 -10.49 -11.23 13.91
CA SER A 358 -11.51 -11.37 14.94
C SER A 358 -12.28 -12.68 14.83
N THR A 359 -12.58 -13.17 13.63
CA THR A 359 -13.21 -14.47 13.44
C THR A 359 -12.28 -15.62 13.81
N LEU A 360 -10.96 -15.47 13.56
CA LEU A 360 -9.97 -16.51 13.83
C LEU A 360 -9.62 -16.63 15.32
N TRP A 361 -9.35 -15.49 15.98
CA TRP A 361 -8.83 -15.44 17.36
C TRP A 361 -9.72 -14.67 18.34
N GLY A 362 -10.93 -14.24 17.94
CA GLY A 362 -11.84 -13.44 18.77
C GLY A 362 -11.29 -12.03 19.04
N TRP A 363 -11.59 -11.48 20.23
CA TRP A 363 -11.14 -10.14 20.62
C TRP A 363 -9.61 -9.94 20.63
N PRO A 364 -8.75 -10.92 20.99
CA PRO A 364 -7.31 -10.76 20.84
C PRO A 364 -6.87 -10.59 19.39
N GLY A 365 -7.53 -11.30 18.47
CA GLY A 365 -7.29 -11.14 17.04
C GLY A 365 -7.69 -9.75 16.53
N LEU A 366 -8.77 -9.20 17.03
CA LEU A 366 -9.22 -7.85 16.70
C LEU A 366 -8.17 -6.79 17.11
N VAL A 367 -7.64 -6.90 18.32
CA VAL A 367 -6.58 -6.01 18.84
C VAL A 367 -5.28 -6.15 18.04
N LEU A 368 -4.92 -7.39 17.65
CA LEU A 368 -3.72 -7.67 16.89
C LEU A 368 -3.88 -7.46 15.38
N SER A 369 -5.10 -7.18 14.87
CA SER A 369 -5.39 -7.13 13.43
C SER A 369 -4.48 -6.17 12.68
N THR A 370 -4.37 -4.93 13.12
CA THR A 370 -3.52 -3.91 12.48
C THR A 370 -2.02 -4.25 12.57
N PRO A 371 -1.44 -4.56 13.74
CA PRO A 371 -0.04 -4.96 13.83
C PRO A 371 0.33 -6.16 12.96
N LEU A 372 -0.51 -7.21 12.97
CA LEU A 372 -0.25 -8.41 12.17
C LEU A 372 -0.34 -8.13 10.68
N THR A 373 -1.30 -7.32 10.25
CA THR A 373 -1.46 -6.94 8.84
C THR A 373 -0.29 -6.11 8.34
N VAL A 374 0.19 -5.15 9.14
CA VAL A 374 1.41 -4.40 8.82
C VAL A 374 2.62 -5.34 8.69
N CYS A 375 2.76 -6.31 9.60
CA CYS A 375 3.81 -7.32 9.50
C CYS A 375 3.69 -8.14 8.20
N LEU A 376 2.48 -8.55 7.81
CA LEU A 376 2.24 -9.31 6.57
C LEU A 376 2.58 -8.50 5.32
N ILE A 377 2.23 -7.22 5.27
CA ILE A 377 2.55 -6.32 4.15
C ILE A 377 4.06 -6.14 4.03
N VAL A 378 4.74 -5.87 5.16
CA VAL A 378 6.21 -5.70 5.16
C VAL A 378 6.91 -7.00 4.75
N MET A 379 6.43 -8.16 5.21
CA MET A 379 6.94 -9.45 4.74
C MET A 379 6.68 -9.66 3.25
N GLY A 380 5.48 -9.32 2.75
CA GLY A 380 5.12 -9.40 1.33
C GLY A 380 6.01 -8.54 0.43
N ARG A 381 6.51 -7.41 0.94
CA ARG A 381 7.43 -6.52 0.21
C ARG A 381 8.84 -7.12 0.03
N HIS A 382 9.29 -7.93 0.99
CA HIS A 382 10.65 -8.45 1.02
C HIS A 382 10.78 -9.93 0.66
N VAL A 383 9.68 -10.70 0.74
CA VAL A 383 9.67 -12.14 0.43
C VAL A 383 8.93 -12.37 -0.88
N PRO A 384 9.63 -12.77 -1.98
CA PRO A 384 9.01 -12.90 -3.31
C PRO A 384 7.78 -13.82 -3.35
N GLN A 385 7.80 -14.91 -2.55
CA GLN A 385 6.69 -15.87 -2.46
C GLN A 385 5.44 -15.27 -1.80
N MET A 386 5.59 -14.19 -1.03
CA MET A 386 4.52 -13.50 -0.29
C MET A 386 4.17 -12.13 -0.90
N SER A 387 4.73 -11.78 -2.06
CA SER A 387 4.51 -10.47 -2.73
C SER A 387 3.03 -10.17 -3.00
N PHE A 388 2.21 -11.20 -3.20
CA PHE A 388 0.77 -11.06 -3.37
C PHE A 388 0.09 -10.40 -2.15
N LEU A 389 0.63 -10.59 -0.92
CA LEU A 389 0.10 -9.94 0.28
C LEU A 389 0.34 -8.42 0.26
N HIS A 390 1.47 -7.99 -0.28
CA HIS A 390 1.74 -6.57 -0.45
C HIS A 390 0.79 -5.92 -1.46
N VAL A 391 0.53 -6.61 -2.58
CA VAL A 391 -0.43 -6.14 -3.60
C VAL A 391 -1.86 -6.13 -3.07
N LEU A 392 -2.26 -7.17 -2.32
CA LEU A 392 -3.64 -7.32 -1.82
C LEU A 392 -3.96 -6.36 -0.68
N LEU A 393 -3.01 -6.14 0.24
CA LEU A 393 -3.23 -5.42 1.49
C LEU A 393 -2.63 -4.00 1.48
N GLY A 394 -1.68 -3.74 0.56
CA GLY A 394 -0.99 -2.46 0.45
C GLY A 394 -1.88 -1.33 -0.08
N ASP A 395 -1.46 -0.11 0.18
CA ASP A 395 -2.10 1.12 -0.33
C ASP A 395 -1.53 1.52 -1.71
N ASP A 396 -0.38 0.93 -2.10
CA ASP A 396 0.31 1.18 -3.37
C ASP A 396 -0.31 0.35 -4.53
N ALA A 397 -1.64 0.22 -4.57
CA ALA A 397 -2.35 -0.49 -5.64
C ALA A 397 -2.47 0.32 -6.94
N GLU A 398 -1.85 1.49 -7.02
CA GLU A 398 -1.75 2.20 -8.29
C GLU A 398 -0.78 1.45 -9.20
N LEU A 399 -1.28 1.06 -10.38
CA LEU A 399 -0.43 0.56 -11.44
C LEU A 399 0.68 1.59 -11.72
N SER A 400 1.89 1.11 -11.91
CA SER A 400 2.98 1.98 -12.38
C SER A 400 2.56 2.72 -13.66
N PRO A 401 3.06 3.93 -13.93
CA PRO A 401 2.64 4.72 -15.08
C PRO A 401 2.68 3.96 -16.41
N GLU A 402 3.72 3.14 -16.61
CA GLU A 402 3.89 2.30 -17.80
C GLU A 402 2.85 1.17 -17.85
N ALA A 403 2.54 0.53 -16.72
CA ALA A 403 1.54 -0.53 -16.66
C ALA A 403 0.13 0.02 -16.87
N ARG A 404 -0.15 1.21 -16.32
CA ARG A 404 -1.42 1.92 -16.52
C ARG A 404 -1.58 2.36 -17.97
N PHE A 405 -0.52 2.89 -18.58
CA PHE A 405 -0.51 3.25 -19.99
C PHE A 405 -0.78 2.02 -20.86
N TYR A 406 -0.10 0.90 -20.61
CA TYR A 406 -0.31 -0.34 -21.34
C TYR A 406 -1.72 -0.91 -21.14
N GLU A 407 -2.26 -0.88 -19.94
CA GLU A 407 -3.63 -1.31 -19.65
C GLU A 407 -4.66 -0.50 -20.46
N ARG A 408 -4.47 0.82 -20.59
CA ARG A 408 -5.34 1.67 -21.42
C ARG A 408 -5.19 1.39 -22.92
N LEU A 409 -3.98 1.08 -23.37
CA LEU A 409 -3.79 0.60 -24.75
C LEU A 409 -4.54 -0.71 -25.01
N LEU A 410 -4.53 -1.66 -24.07
CA LEU A 410 -5.28 -2.90 -24.15
C LEU A 410 -6.80 -2.69 -24.13
N ALA A 411 -7.26 -1.68 -23.40
CA ALA A 411 -8.67 -1.26 -23.36
C ALA A 411 -9.10 -0.48 -24.62
N MET A 412 -8.16 -0.16 -25.51
CA MET A 412 -8.37 0.69 -26.70
C MET A 412 -8.93 2.08 -26.37
N ASP A 413 -8.53 2.64 -25.22
CA ASP A 413 -8.93 3.95 -24.73
C ASP A 413 -7.88 5.01 -25.06
N GLN A 414 -7.93 5.54 -26.28
CA GLN A 414 -6.98 6.52 -26.79
C GLN A 414 -7.01 7.84 -26.01
N ALA A 415 -8.19 8.24 -25.49
CA ALA A 415 -8.34 9.48 -24.76
C ALA A 415 -7.57 9.44 -23.42
N GLU A 416 -7.68 8.33 -22.68
CA GLU A 416 -6.96 8.17 -21.41
C GLU A 416 -5.46 7.92 -21.63
N VAL A 417 -5.07 7.21 -22.69
CA VAL A 417 -3.67 7.03 -23.12
C VAL A 417 -2.99 8.40 -23.31
N ARG A 418 -3.65 9.30 -24.04
CA ARG A 418 -3.18 10.66 -24.26
C ARG A 418 -3.10 11.46 -22.94
N LEU A 419 -4.15 11.39 -22.13
CA LEU A 419 -4.19 12.09 -20.84
C LEU A 419 -3.06 11.68 -19.89
N ILE A 420 -2.70 10.40 -19.89
CA ILE A 420 -1.58 9.89 -19.09
C ILE A 420 -0.26 10.48 -19.59
N ALA A 421 -0.04 10.48 -20.92
CA ALA A 421 1.16 11.03 -21.53
C ALA A 421 1.28 12.54 -21.25
N ASP A 422 0.21 13.32 -21.46
CA ASP A 422 0.19 14.76 -21.20
C ASP A 422 0.47 15.11 -19.73
N LYS A 423 -0.14 14.37 -18.80
CA LYS A 423 0.12 14.55 -17.36
C LYS A 423 1.55 14.22 -16.97
N PHE A 424 2.15 13.25 -17.65
CA PHE A 424 3.51 12.85 -17.33
C PHE A 424 4.54 13.87 -17.82
N VAL A 425 4.31 14.45 -19.01
CA VAL A 425 5.18 15.47 -19.62
C VAL A 425 4.99 16.84 -18.94
N ALA A 426 3.86 17.09 -18.27
CA ALA A 426 3.62 18.34 -17.56
C ALA A 426 4.63 18.50 -16.39
N GLY A 427 5.77 19.17 -16.65
CA GLY A 427 6.83 19.45 -15.69
C GLY A 427 8.00 18.46 -15.68
N ARG A 428 8.12 17.61 -16.72
CA ARG A 428 9.25 16.69 -16.94
C ARG A 428 9.74 16.76 -18.38
N PRO A 429 11.02 16.46 -18.64
CA PRO A 429 11.52 16.39 -20.00
C PRO A 429 10.87 15.22 -20.77
N LEU A 430 10.78 15.39 -22.10
CA LEU A 430 10.16 14.38 -22.98
C LEU A 430 10.86 13.01 -22.93
N VAL A 431 12.17 13.01 -22.71
CA VAL A 431 12.97 11.77 -22.58
C VAL A 431 12.48 10.90 -21.40
N ASP A 432 12.02 11.51 -20.31
CA ASP A 432 11.48 10.77 -19.16
C ASP A 432 10.16 10.04 -19.50
N LEU A 433 9.30 10.64 -20.36
CA LEU A 433 8.10 9.96 -20.85
C LEU A 433 8.48 8.75 -21.71
N TYR A 434 9.45 8.92 -22.60
CA TYR A 434 9.86 7.86 -23.51
C TYR A 434 10.53 6.71 -22.74
N ASP A 435 11.51 6.98 -21.89
CA ASP A 435 12.22 5.96 -21.11
C ASP A 435 11.35 5.36 -19.98
N GLY A 436 10.53 6.18 -19.31
CA GLY A 436 9.78 5.76 -18.13
C GLY A 436 8.40 5.17 -18.41
N VAL A 437 7.78 5.48 -19.56
CA VAL A 437 6.39 5.05 -19.84
C VAL A 437 6.27 4.32 -21.18
N LEU A 438 6.69 4.95 -22.27
CA LEU A 438 6.40 4.42 -23.61
C LEU A 438 7.24 3.18 -23.95
N LEU A 439 8.56 3.21 -23.70
CA LEU A 439 9.42 2.05 -23.95
C LEU A 439 9.03 0.84 -23.09
N PRO A 440 8.80 0.97 -21.77
CA PRO A 440 8.32 -0.14 -20.97
C PRO A 440 6.96 -0.69 -21.45
N ALA A 441 6.02 0.17 -21.80
CA ALA A 441 4.71 -0.24 -22.29
C ALA A 441 4.81 -0.99 -23.64
N LEU A 442 5.64 -0.50 -24.58
CA LEU A 442 5.92 -1.19 -25.83
C LEU A 442 6.61 -2.54 -25.61
N SER A 443 7.51 -2.62 -24.64
CA SER A 443 8.17 -3.88 -24.27
C SER A 443 7.16 -4.90 -23.75
N LEU A 444 6.18 -4.47 -22.91
CA LEU A 444 5.07 -5.32 -22.46
C LEU A 444 4.20 -5.78 -23.66
N ALA A 445 3.83 -4.87 -24.54
CA ALA A 445 3.03 -5.18 -25.74
C ALA A 445 3.74 -6.21 -26.64
N LYS A 446 5.03 -6.02 -26.89
CA LYS A 446 5.87 -6.93 -27.66
C LYS A 446 5.96 -8.31 -27.00
N GLN A 447 6.13 -8.34 -25.68
CA GLN A 447 6.21 -9.58 -24.92
C GLN A 447 4.89 -10.37 -24.94
N ASP A 448 3.76 -9.68 -24.75
CA ASP A 448 2.44 -10.30 -24.77
C ASP A 448 2.05 -10.78 -26.18
N ARG A 449 2.41 -10.02 -27.22
CA ARG A 449 2.26 -10.46 -28.62
C ARG A 449 3.00 -11.76 -28.89
N GLN A 450 4.22 -11.90 -28.41
CA GLN A 450 5.02 -13.10 -28.60
C GLN A 450 4.54 -14.31 -27.81
N LYS A 451 3.97 -14.08 -26.61
CA LYS A 451 3.33 -15.13 -25.80
C LYS A 451 1.95 -15.54 -26.34
N GLY A 452 1.42 -14.85 -27.35
CA GLY A 452 0.07 -15.08 -27.86
C GLY A 452 -1.03 -14.55 -26.95
N GLY A 453 -0.70 -13.72 -25.97
CA GLY A 453 -1.65 -13.07 -25.05
C GLY A 453 -2.31 -11.81 -25.61
N LEU A 454 -1.73 -11.24 -26.68
CA LEU A 454 -2.24 -10.03 -27.33
C LEU A 454 -2.85 -10.41 -28.68
N ASP A 455 -4.14 -10.14 -28.88
CA ASP A 455 -4.78 -10.33 -30.17
C ASP A 455 -4.30 -9.29 -31.19
N GLU A 456 -4.44 -9.62 -32.49
CA GLU A 456 -3.90 -8.79 -33.58
C GLU A 456 -4.54 -7.39 -33.62
N THR A 457 -5.81 -7.26 -33.25
CA THR A 457 -6.55 -5.99 -33.25
C THR A 457 -6.03 -5.05 -32.17
N ARG A 458 -5.87 -5.56 -30.95
CA ARG A 458 -5.32 -4.78 -29.82
C ARG A 458 -3.85 -4.47 -30.02
N GLY A 459 -3.07 -5.41 -30.57
CA GLY A 459 -1.66 -5.17 -30.91
C GLY A 459 -1.49 -4.04 -31.92
N ARG A 460 -2.29 -4.09 -33.00
CA ARG A 460 -2.29 -3.03 -34.02
C ARG A 460 -2.71 -1.69 -33.44
N PHE A 461 -3.76 -1.66 -32.62
CA PHE A 461 -4.19 -0.44 -31.95
C PHE A 461 -3.08 0.14 -31.03
N ALA A 462 -2.42 -0.71 -30.23
CA ALA A 462 -1.37 -0.26 -29.32
C ALA A 462 -0.21 0.41 -30.06
N PHE A 463 0.25 -0.17 -31.15
CA PHE A 463 1.34 0.41 -31.95
C PHE A 463 0.90 1.67 -32.71
N MET A 464 -0.31 1.68 -33.30
CA MET A 464 -0.84 2.85 -33.99
C MET A 464 -1.05 4.02 -33.04
N SER A 465 -1.70 3.81 -31.89
CA SER A 465 -1.91 4.88 -30.90
C SER A 465 -0.61 5.45 -30.36
N THR A 466 0.40 4.59 -30.19
CA THR A 466 1.73 5.07 -29.78
C THR A 466 2.39 5.86 -30.92
N ALA A 467 2.25 5.44 -32.18
CA ALA A 467 2.77 6.19 -33.33
C ALA A 467 2.10 7.56 -33.48
N GLU A 468 0.78 7.64 -33.28
CA GLU A 468 0.04 8.92 -33.30
C GLU A 468 0.52 9.87 -32.19
N LEU A 469 0.72 9.34 -30.97
CA LEU A 469 1.31 10.13 -29.87
C LEU A 469 2.71 10.64 -30.21
N LEU A 470 3.56 9.81 -30.79
CA LEU A 470 4.89 10.23 -31.20
C LEU A 470 4.85 11.31 -32.27
N ALA A 471 3.93 11.22 -33.24
CA ALA A 471 3.72 12.25 -34.24
C ALA A 471 3.31 13.59 -33.60
N GLU A 472 2.44 13.55 -32.58
CA GLU A 472 2.02 14.74 -31.84
C GLU A 472 3.17 15.36 -31.03
N PHE A 473 3.95 14.53 -30.34
CA PHE A 473 5.12 14.99 -29.58
C PHE A 473 6.31 15.39 -30.44
N SER A 474 6.29 15.14 -31.74
CA SER A 474 7.34 15.64 -32.66
C SER A 474 7.38 17.17 -32.73
N GLU A 475 6.24 17.84 -32.54
CA GLU A 475 6.10 19.30 -32.49
C GLU A 475 6.29 19.87 -31.07
N TYR A 476 6.36 18.99 -30.05
CA TYR A 476 6.50 19.39 -28.65
C TYR A 476 7.90 19.93 -28.39
N ARG A 477 8.01 21.20 -28.02
CA ARG A 477 9.27 21.79 -27.57
C ARG A 477 9.40 21.58 -26.07
N ASP A 478 10.41 20.83 -25.66
CA ASP A 478 10.70 20.61 -24.24
C ASP A 478 11.06 21.93 -23.56
N PRO A 479 10.24 22.41 -22.59
CA PRO A 479 10.55 23.63 -21.83
C PRO A 479 11.78 23.47 -20.94
N HIS A 480 12.24 22.24 -20.70
CA HIS A 480 13.41 21.89 -19.87
C HIS A 480 14.59 21.39 -20.70
N GLY A 481 14.44 21.32 -22.04
CA GLY A 481 15.53 20.98 -22.94
C GLY A 481 16.66 22.03 -22.89
N PRO A 482 17.88 21.72 -23.35
CA PRO A 482 18.97 22.66 -23.38
C PRO A 482 18.58 23.84 -24.29
N ALA A 483 17.91 24.82 -23.71
CA ALA A 483 17.63 26.10 -24.35
C ALA A 483 18.98 26.69 -24.74
N GLY A 484 19.19 26.83 -26.03
CA GLY A 484 20.30 27.60 -26.52
C GLY A 484 20.36 28.92 -25.74
N ASN A 485 21.53 29.23 -25.17
CA ASN A 485 21.83 30.48 -24.48
C ASN A 485 21.48 31.68 -25.37
N GLY A 486 20.22 32.10 -25.34
CA GLY A 486 19.68 33.28 -25.97
C GLY A 486 19.06 34.14 -24.89
N HIS A 487 19.84 35.05 -24.36
CA HIS A 487 19.48 36.22 -23.56
C HIS A 487 17.98 36.49 -23.43
N SER A 488 17.40 36.21 -22.26
CA SER A 488 16.16 36.80 -21.83
C SER A 488 16.48 38.01 -20.93
N ALA A 489 16.61 39.16 -21.56
CA ALA A 489 16.50 40.43 -20.88
C ALA A 489 15.41 41.23 -21.61
N ASN A 490 14.40 41.63 -20.86
CA ASN A 490 13.35 42.61 -21.15
C ASN A 490 12.20 42.18 -22.08
N GLY A 491 11.02 42.14 -21.43
CA GLY A 491 9.72 42.10 -22.11
C GLY A 491 9.53 43.20 -23.12
N GLN A 492 9.61 42.82 -24.38
CA GLN A 492 8.94 43.53 -25.49
C GLN A 492 8.62 42.49 -26.55
N SER A 493 7.33 42.36 -26.82
CA SER A 493 6.77 41.62 -27.94
C SER A 493 7.35 42.18 -29.25
N VAL A 494 8.25 41.47 -29.90
CA VAL A 494 8.66 41.76 -31.27
C VAL A 494 8.05 40.68 -32.17
N GLN A 495 6.95 41.09 -32.86
CA GLN A 495 6.58 40.50 -34.13
C GLN A 495 7.73 40.76 -35.11
N SER A 496 8.45 39.73 -35.48
CA SER A 496 9.37 39.78 -36.59
C SER A 496 9.45 38.41 -37.24
N GLY A 497 8.85 38.32 -38.40
CA GLY A 497 9.05 37.20 -39.32
C GLY A 497 10.54 37.07 -39.64
N VAL A 498 11.18 36.06 -39.07
CA VAL A 498 12.50 35.63 -39.50
C VAL A 498 12.29 34.69 -40.69
N PRO A 499 12.92 34.94 -41.84
CA PRO A 499 12.78 34.09 -43.01
C PRO A 499 13.30 32.68 -42.70
N LEU A 500 12.55 31.66 -43.10
CA LEU A 500 12.86 30.22 -42.97
C LEU A 500 14.21 29.75 -43.53
N THR A 501 14.96 30.66 -44.17
CA THR A 501 16.29 30.38 -44.75
C THR A 501 17.46 30.52 -43.78
N ALA A 502 17.26 31.15 -42.60
CA ALA A 502 18.35 31.32 -41.63
C ALA A 502 18.48 30.15 -40.62
N ALA A 503 17.53 29.22 -40.62
CA ALA A 503 17.52 28.08 -39.69
C ALA A 503 18.34 26.84 -40.18
N ARG A 504 18.90 26.92 -41.40
CA ARG A 504 19.60 25.79 -42.01
C ARG A 504 21.07 25.61 -41.59
N ASP A 505 21.68 26.56 -40.92
CA ASP A 505 23.11 26.53 -40.57
C ASP A 505 23.43 26.03 -39.15
N TYR A 506 22.44 25.40 -38.44
CA TYR A 506 22.63 24.93 -37.07
C TYR A 506 22.59 23.40 -36.91
N TYR A 507 22.77 22.65 -37.98
CA TYR A 507 22.92 21.19 -37.86
C TYR A 507 24.32 20.82 -37.37
N ARG A 508 24.36 19.87 -36.40
CA ARG A 508 25.60 19.31 -35.90
C ARG A 508 26.33 18.51 -36.98
N SER A 509 27.61 18.24 -36.76
CA SER A 509 28.62 17.88 -37.78
C SER A 509 28.37 16.59 -38.55
N PHE A 510 27.46 15.68 -38.11
CA PHE A 510 27.24 14.40 -38.77
C PHE A 510 25.78 13.96 -38.76
N PRO A 511 25.33 13.22 -39.80
CA PRO A 511 24.01 12.62 -39.82
C PRO A 511 23.95 11.39 -38.93
N VAL A 512 22.78 11.17 -38.31
CA VAL A 512 22.50 10.00 -37.45
C VAL A 512 21.39 9.16 -38.08
N VAL A 513 21.70 7.88 -38.34
CA VAL A 513 20.75 6.93 -38.92
C VAL A 513 20.18 6.05 -37.80
N CYS A 514 18.88 6.13 -37.57
CA CYS A 514 18.17 5.32 -36.58
C CYS A 514 17.49 4.13 -37.27
N ILE A 515 17.76 2.91 -36.81
CA ILE A 515 17.31 1.65 -37.39
C ILE A 515 16.64 0.77 -36.35
N ALA A 516 15.52 0.16 -36.71
CA ALA A 516 14.85 -0.86 -35.89
C ALA A 516 15.57 -2.21 -36.01
N ALA A 517 15.62 -2.97 -34.90
CA ALA A 517 16.27 -4.28 -34.88
C ALA A 517 15.40 -5.41 -35.45
N SER A 518 14.09 -5.43 -35.22
CA SER A 518 13.28 -6.59 -35.60
C SER A 518 11.84 -6.32 -36.01
N ASP A 519 11.12 -5.41 -35.37
CA ASP A 519 9.67 -5.26 -35.55
C ASP A 519 9.17 -3.82 -35.33
N GLU A 520 7.85 -3.63 -35.45
CA GLU A 520 7.12 -2.38 -35.32
C GLU A 520 7.39 -1.66 -33.96
N ALA A 521 7.52 -2.42 -32.87
CA ALA A 521 7.86 -1.84 -31.57
C ALA A 521 9.29 -1.26 -31.56
N ASP A 522 10.22 -1.93 -32.23
CA ASP A 522 11.59 -1.43 -32.40
C ASP A 522 11.62 -0.21 -33.32
N GLU A 523 10.73 -0.11 -34.34
CA GLU A 523 10.59 1.07 -35.20
C GLU A 523 10.11 2.29 -34.39
N LEU A 524 9.11 2.11 -33.51
CA LEU A 524 8.65 3.18 -32.62
C LEU A 524 9.75 3.64 -31.65
N SER A 525 10.54 2.71 -31.12
CA SER A 525 11.66 3.07 -30.26
C SER A 525 12.79 3.80 -31.02
N ALA A 526 13.01 3.44 -32.28
CA ALA A 526 13.93 4.17 -33.15
C ALA A 526 13.43 5.57 -33.49
N THR A 527 12.10 5.73 -33.66
CA THR A 527 11.46 7.03 -33.87
C THR A 527 11.60 7.94 -32.65
N MET A 528 11.41 7.40 -31.44
CA MET A 528 11.64 8.14 -30.19
C MET A 528 13.08 8.67 -30.09
N LEU A 529 14.06 7.82 -30.39
CA LEU A 529 15.46 8.22 -30.40
C LEU A 529 15.73 9.30 -31.45
N ALA A 530 15.19 9.14 -32.66
CA ALA A 530 15.37 10.11 -33.74
C ALA A 530 14.82 11.49 -33.34
N GLN A 531 13.62 11.54 -32.78
CA GLN A 531 12.99 12.81 -32.31
C GLN A 531 13.83 13.49 -31.21
N LEU A 532 14.32 12.73 -30.24
CA LEU A 532 15.18 13.29 -29.18
C LEU A 532 16.50 13.83 -29.74
N LEU A 533 17.09 13.16 -30.72
CA LEU A 533 18.30 13.64 -31.38
C LEU A 533 18.03 14.88 -32.24
N GLU A 534 16.89 14.95 -32.94
CA GLU A 534 16.48 16.14 -33.70
C GLU A 534 16.28 17.35 -32.79
N GLN A 535 15.65 17.17 -31.61
CA GLN A 535 15.52 18.23 -30.60
C GLN A 535 16.89 18.72 -30.10
N ASN A 536 17.90 17.85 -30.11
CA ASN A 536 19.28 18.19 -29.78
C ASN A 536 20.12 18.71 -30.98
N GLY A 537 19.46 18.97 -32.13
CA GLY A 537 20.08 19.58 -33.32
C GLY A 537 20.81 18.63 -34.25
N PHE A 538 20.60 17.33 -34.15
CA PHE A 538 21.17 16.36 -35.12
C PHE A 538 20.25 16.22 -36.33
N ASN A 539 20.87 15.97 -37.51
CA ASN A 539 20.14 15.56 -38.72
C ASN A 539 19.89 14.05 -38.65
N THR A 540 18.64 13.61 -38.38
CA THR A 540 18.34 12.20 -38.26
C THR A 540 17.68 11.62 -39.48
N ILE A 541 17.99 10.37 -39.77
CA ILE A 541 17.40 9.57 -40.84
C ILE A 541 16.81 8.33 -40.21
N LEU A 542 15.48 8.24 -40.17
CA LEU A 542 14.80 7.02 -39.71
C LEU A 542 14.73 6.03 -40.88
N LEU A 543 15.34 4.85 -40.71
CA LEU A 543 15.33 3.80 -41.71
C LEU A 543 14.40 2.66 -41.27
N PRO A 544 13.23 2.47 -41.89
CA PRO A 544 12.35 1.34 -41.62
C PRO A 544 13.06 0.01 -41.88
N LEU A 545 12.73 -1.03 -41.14
CA LEU A 545 13.37 -2.35 -41.26
C LEU A 545 13.32 -2.90 -42.70
N ALA A 546 12.22 -2.69 -43.39
CA ALA A 546 12.05 -3.09 -44.81
C ALA A 546 13.01 -2.38 -45.76
N ALA A 547 13.48 -1.18 -45.40
CA ALA A 547 14.42 -0.40 -46.22
C ALA A 547 15.89 -0.69 -45.90
N VAL A 548 16.21 -1.52 -44.93
CA VAL A 548 17.60 -1.89 -44.59
C VAL A 548 18.16 -2.88 -45.61
N THR A 549 18.44 -2.39 -46.83
CA THR A 549 19.06 -3.17 -47.92
C THR A 549 20.57 -2.94 -47.94
N THR A 550 21.29 -3.87 -48.53
CA THR A 550 22.75 -3.78 -48.69
C THR A 550 23.15 -2.51 -49.47
N GLU A 551 22.33 -2.12 -50.45
CA GLU A 551 22.56 -0.98 -51.31
C GLU A 551 22.41 0.35 -50.58
N ILE A 552 21.39 0.49 -49.75
CA ILE A 552 21.16 1.71 -48.91
C ILE A 552 22.26 1.83 -47.87
N LEU A 553 22.63 0.72 -47.21
CA LEU A 553 23.73 0.71 -46.23
C LEU A 553 25.07 1.08 -46.86
N ALA A 554 25.34 0.60 -48.07
CA ALA A 554 26.58 0.96 -48.79
C ALA A 554 26.65 2.45 -49.11
N ARG A 555 25.54 3.06 -49.59
CA ARG A 555 25.45 4.51 -49.81
C ARG A 555 25.64 5.34 -48.56
N LEU A 556 25.00 4.94 -47.47
CA LEU A 556 25.15 5.62 -46.17
C LEU A 556 26.57 5.47 -45.59
N GLY A 557 27.28 4.38 -45.95
CA GLY A 557 28.64 4.12 -45.52
C GLY A 557 29.72 4.89 -46.31
N GLU A 558 29.36 5.56 -47.41
CA GLU A 558 30.27 6.46 -48.16
C GLU A 558 30.70 7.65 -47.28
N ASP A 559 29.79 8.12 -46.40
CA ASP A 559 30.11 9.15 -45.42
C ASP A 559 30.59 8.48 -44.12
N ARG A 560 31.89 8.60 -43.83
CA ARG A 560 32.56 7.98 -42.68
C ARG A 560 32.11 8.58 -41.34
N ASP A 561 31.55 9.78 -41.34
CA ASP A 561 31.13 10.48 -40.13
C ASP A 561 29.69 10.10 -39.71
N THR A 562 28.95 9.39 -40.59
CA THR A 562 27.60 8.91 -40.26
C THR A 562 27.60 7.99 -39.03
N VAL A 563 26.77 8.32 -38.07
CA VAL A 563 26.52 7.49 -36.87
C VAL A 563 25.29 6.62 -37.09
N VAL A 564 25.40 5.34 -36.80
CA VAL A 564 24.26 4.41 -36.89
C VAL A 564 23.81 3.99 -35.50
N CYS A 565 22.52 4.16 -35.21
CA CYS A 565 21.89 3.78 -33.99
C CYS A 565 20.90 2.63 -34.23
N ILE A 566 21.06 1.51 -33.55
CA ILE A 566 20.12 0.37 -33.58
C ILE A 566 19.28 0.39 -32.34
N SER A 567 17.96 0.37 -32.49
CA SER A 567 16.98 0.29 -31.40
C SER A 567 16.40 -1.10 -31.27
N ALA A 568 16.47 -1.70 -30.10
CA ALA A 568 15.97 -3.05 -29.81
C ALA A 568 15.29 -3.14 -28.46
N LEU A 569 14.05 -3.61 -28.44
CA LEU A 569 13.23 -3.86 -27.24
C LEU A 569 13.19 -5.34 -26.90
N PRO A 570 13.16 -5.71 -25.60
CA PRO A 570 12.85 -7.07 -25.17
C PRO A 570 11.48 -7.54 -25.70
N PRO A 571 11.30 -8.86 -25.82
CA PRO A 571 12.27 -9.94 -25.72
C PRO A 571 13.08 -10.12 -26.99
N PHE A 572 14.22 -10.81 -26.88
CA PHE A 572 15.19 -11.07 -27.96
C PHE A 572 15.97 -9.85 -28.49
N ALA A 573 15.94 -8.71 -27.81
CA ALA A 573 16.65 -7.50 -28.18
C ALA A 573 18.12 -7.75 -28.57
N PHE A 574 18.85 -8.51 -27.75
CA PHE A 574 20.25 -8.84 -27.98
C PHE A 574 20.46 -9.60 -29.29
N THR A 575 19.64 -10.63 -29.57
CA THR A 575 19.80 -11.46 -30.78
C THR A 575 19.49 -10.66 -32.04
N ALA A 576 18.42 -9.88 -32.03
CA ALA A 576 18.01 -9.03 -33.14
C ALA A 576 19.06 -7.96 -33.40
N ALA A 577 19.48 -7.21 -32.38
CA ALA A 577 20.50 -6.17 -32.51
C ALA A 577 21.87 -6.73 -33.00
N ARG A 578 22.27 -7.91 -32.50
CA ARG A 578 23.49 -8.59 -32.96
C ARG A 578 23.44 -8.95 -34.46
N THR A 579 22.30 -9.46 -34.93
CA THR A 579 22.12 -9.87 -36.32
C THR A 579 22.20 -8.68 -37.27
N ILE A 580 21.43 -7.62 -36.97
CA ILE A 580 21.45 -6.39 -37.77
C ILE A 580 22.80 -5.67 -37.66
N GLY A 581 23.35 -5.57 -36.43
CA GLY A 581 24.63 -4.93 -36.19
C GLY A 581 25.80 -5.60 -36.96
N ALA A 582 25.81 -6.93 -37.07
CA ALA A 582 26.79 -7.65 -37.87
C ALA A 582 26.67 -7.31 -39.37
N ARG A 583 25.42 -7.22 -39.87
CA ARG A 583 25.16 -6.83 -41.28
C ARG A 583 25.59 -5.39 -41.56
N ILE A 584 25.30 -4.46 -40.67
CA ILE A 584 25.71 -3.05 -40.77
C ILE A 584 27.24 -2.97 -40.75
N ARG A 585 27.91 -3.66 -39.83
CA ARG A 585 29.37 -3.63 -39.72
C ARG A 585 30.09 -4.17 -40.95
N GLN A 586 29.47 -5.09 -41.68
CA GLN A 586 30.01 -5.59 -42.97
C GLN A 586 30.03 -4.52 -44.07
N GLN A 587 29.00 -3.66 -44.12
CA GLN A 587 28.85 -2.62 -45.12
C GLN A 587 29.50 -1.28 -44.71
N MET A 588 29.49 -1.00 -43.39
CA MET A 588 29.95 0.24 -42.78
C MET A 588 31.03 -0.06 -41.71
N PRO A 589 32.23 -0.55 -42.06
CA PRO A 589 33.22 -1.04 -41.11
C PRO A 589 33.82 0.07 -40.22
N HIS A 590 33.84 1.32 -40.69
CA HIS A 590 34.49 2.46 -40.03
C HIS A 590 33.52 3.37 -39.26
N ASN A 591 32.23 3.30 -39.56
CA ASN A 591 31.22 4.16 -38.95
C ASN A 591 31.00 3.84 -37.46
N ARG A 592 30.63 4.84 -36.69
CA ARG A 592 30.27 4.65 -35.27
C ARG A 592 28.92 3.94 -35.18
N LEU A 593 28.88 2.86 -34.42
CA LEU A 593 27.67 2.04 -34.22
C LEU A 593 27.28 2.09 -32.76
N LEU A 594 26.12 2.69 -32.47
CA LEU A 594 25.45 2.68 -31.16
C LEU A 594 24.38 1.60 -31.20
N ILE A 595 24.31 0.77 -30.14
CA ILE A 595 23.25 -0.21 -29.97
C ILE A 595 22.50 0.11 -28.68
N GLY A 596 21.22 0.46 -28.80
CA GLY A 596 20.29 0.61 -27.71
C GLY A 596 19.57 -0.72 -27.41
N LEU A 597 19.89 -1.32 -26.27
CA LEU A 597 19.15 -2.45 -25.73
C LEU A 597 18.25 -1.94 -24.62
N TRP A 598 17.10 -1.41 -25.01
CA TRP A 598 16.22 -0.71 -24.09
C TRP A 598 15.73 -1.62 -22.97
N GLN A 599 15.61 -1.10 -21.74
CA GLN A 599 15.11 -1.83 -20.58
C GLN A 599 15.94 -3.08 -20.18
N THR A 600 17.23 -3.10 -20.44
CA THR A 600 18.09 -4.24 -20.10
C THR A 600 18.96 -3.90 -18.90
N ASP A 601 18.76 -4.61 -17.77
CA ASP A 601 19.53 -4.46 -16.50
C ASP A 601 20.91 -5.14 -16.52
N GLN A 602 21.36 -5.67 -17.68
CA GLN A 602 22.62 -6.42 -17.75
C GLN A 602 23.81 -5.48 -17.96
N ASP A 603 24.91 -5.83 -17.29
CA ASP A 603 26.19 -5.13 -17.39
C ASP A 603 26.60 -4.91 -18.85
N ALA A 604 26.58 -3.64 -19.30
CA ALA A 604 26.82 -3.25 -20.68
C ALA A 604 28.20 -3.75 -21.21
N GLU A 605 29.22 -3.78 -20.34
CA GLU A 605 30.58 -4.21 -20.69
C GLU A 605 30.67 -5.71 -20.96
N ASN A 606 29.93 -6.50 -20.16
CA ASN A 606 29.85 -7.96 -20.33
C ASN A 606 29.07 -8.34 -21.59
N LEU A 607 27.99 -7.60 -21.91
CA LEU A 607 27.23 -7.78 -23.14
C LEU A 607 28.01 -7.37 -24.40
N ARG A 608 28.79 -6.29 -24.32
CA ARG A 608 29.60 -5.78 -25.46
C ARG A 608 30.56 -6.84 -26.02
N SER A 609 31.20 -7.62 -25.16
CA SER A 609 32.08 -8.71 -25.56
C SER A 609 31.38 -9.81 -26.37
N ARG A 610 30.09 -10.04 -26.11
CA ARG A 610 29.25 -11.09 -26.73
C ARG A 610 28.71 -10.72 -28.12
N PHE A 611 28.80 -9.45 -28.54
CA PHE A 611 28.33 -9.01 -29.86
C PHE A 611 29.19 -9.54 -31.01
N GLY A 612 30.44 -9.96 -30.75
CA GLY A 612 31.33 -10.58 -31.77
C GLY A 612 31.50 -9.71 -33.03
N PRO A 613 30.98 -10.14 -34.22
CA PRO A 613 31.17 -9.40 -35.48
C PRO A 613 30.55 -8.01 -35.50
N ALA A 614 29.48 -7.75 -34.73
CA ALA A 614 28.81 -6.45 -34.72
C ALA A 614 29.65 -5.32 -34.09
N ARG A 615 30.52 -5.62 -33.12
CA ARG A 615 31.46 -4.71 -32.44
C ARG A 615 30.91 -3.29 -32.26
N PRO A 616 29.91 -3.08 -31.38
CA PRO A 616 29.33 -1.76 -31.18
C PRO A 616 30.38 -0.76 -30.63
N SER A 617 30.31 0.49 -31.06
CA SER A 617 31.12 1.58 -30.52
C SER A 617 30.65 1.96 -29.12
N ALA A 618 29.32 1.96 -28.91
CA ALA A 618 28.67 2.13 -27.62
C ALA A 618 27.45 1.21 -27.48
N LEU A 619 27.17 0.80 -26.24
CA LEU A 619 25.99 0.03 -25.84
C LEU A 619 25.32 0.80 -24.75
N VAL A 620 24.00 1.07 -24.87
CA VAL A 620 23.22 1.90 -23.97
C VAL A 620 21.90 1.20 -23.64
N SER A 621 21.33 1.50 -22.48
CA SER A 621 20.09 0.90 -21.98
C SER A 621 18.91 1.87 -21.94
N THR A 622 19.16 3.19 -22.01
CA THR A 622 18.15 4.24 -22.00
C THR A 622 18.33 5.21 -23.17
N LEU A 623 17.25 5.88 -23.58
CA LEU A 623 17.31 6.90 -24.62
C LEU A 623 18.12 8.12 -24.16
N ALA A 624 18.04 8.46 -22.88
CA ALA A 624 18.84 9.52 -22.27
C ALA A 624 20.33 9.27 -22.45
N GLU A 625 20.83 8.06 -22.12
CA GLU A 625 22.22 7.64 -22.33
C GLU A 625 22.62 7.68 -23.82
N ALA A 626 21.69 7.29 -24.73
CA ALA A 626 21.94 7.33 -26.16
C ALA A 626 22.17 8.76 -26.66
N VAL A 627 21.32 9.70 -26.26
CA VAL A 627 21.44 11.12 -26.61
C VAL A 627 22.74 11.71 -26.05
N GLU A 628 23.06 11.42 -24.79
CA GLU A 628 24.32 11.86 -24.16
C GLU A 628 25.56 11.33 -24.91
N GLN A 629 25.56 10.04 -25.26
CA GLN A 629 26.66 9.39 -25.96
C GLN A 629 26.89 9.98 -27.38
N VAL A 630 25.81 10.19 -28.13
CA VAL A 630 25.88 10.79 -29.47
C VAL A 630 26.34 12.24 -29.38
N THR A 631 25.83 13.01 -28.40
CA THR A 631 26.26 14.39 -28.14
C THR A 631 27.76 14.46 -27.76
N GLY A 632 28.24 13.51 -26.96
CA GLY A 632 29.63 13.40 -26.57
C GLY A 632 30.55 13.13 -27.77
N TRP A 633 30.08 12.39 -28.79
CA TRP A 633 30.85 12.16 -30.01
C TRP A 633 30.99 13.42 -30.88
N ASP A 634 30.02 14.32 -30.88
CA ASP A 634 30.06 15.59 -31.61
C ASP A 634 31.07 16.56 -30.96
N SER A 635 31.07 16.70 -29.63
CA SER A 635 31.99 17.56 -28.91
C SER A 635 33.47 17.15 -29.12
N ASN A 636 33.77 15.85 -29.19
CA ASN A 636 35.10 15.34 -29.47
C ASN A 636 35.54 15.55 -30.94
N SER A 637 34.59 15.55 -31.88
CA SER A 637 34.87 15.82 -33.30
C SER A 637 35.18 17.30 -33.52
N SER A 638 34.50 18.20 -32.80
CA SER A 638 34.72 19.66 -32.88
C SER A 638 36.09 20.11 -32.32
N GLN A 639 36.67 19.37 -31.38
CA GLN A 639 38.01 19.67 -30.85
C GLN A 639 39.17 19.30 -31.77
N ASN A 640 38.94 18.43 -32.76
CA ASN A 640 39.95 17.95 -33.70
C ASN A 640 39.95 18.69 -35.05
N LEU A 641 39.11 19.70 -35.26
CA LEU A 641 39.20 20.53 -36.47
C LEU A 641 40.39 21.51 -36.35
N PRO A 642 41.27 21.60 -37.36
CA PRO A 642 42.38 22.54 -37.34
C PRO A 642 41.87 23.99 -37.32
N LYS A 643 42.28 24.74 -36.31
CA LYS A 643 41.87 26.14 -36.01
C LYS A 643 42.28 27.19 -37.06
N THR A 644 42.48 26.85 -38.34
CA THR A 644 42.83 27.84 -39.35
C THR A 644 42.25 27.47 -40.72
N VAL A 645 41.05 27.97 -41.00
CA VAL A 645 40.71 28.32 -42.41
C VAL A 645 40.96 29.84 -42.52
N PRO A 646 41.87 30.31 -43.34
CA PRO A 646 42.08 31.74 -43.52
C PRO A 646 40.84 32.34 -44.20
N VAL A 647 40.22 33.31 -43.52
CA VAL A 647 39.16 34.14 -44.09
C VAL A 647 39.69 34.84 -45.35
N PRO A 648 39.13 34.62 -46.53
CA PRO A 648 39.52 35.37 -47.74
C PRO A 648 39.24 36.86 -47.48
N LYS A 649 40.28 37.69 -47.66
CA LYS A 649 40.17 39.15 -47.58
C LYS A 649 39.13 39.64 -48.58
N PRO A 650 38.24 40.56 -48.18
CA PRO A 650 37.29 41.16 -49.10
C PRO A 650 38.03 41.85 -50.24
N VAL A 651 37.69 41.47 -51.48
CA VAL A 651 38.16 42.15 -52.71
C VAL A 651 37.49 43.51 -52.75
N VAL A 652 38.27 44.54 -52.51
CA VAL A 652 37.85 45.96 -52.73
C VAL A 652 37.79 46.18 -54.23
N VAL A 653 36.58 46.33 -54.75
CA VAL A 653 36.36 46.81 -56.15
C VAL A 653 36.50 48.33 -56.10
N PRO A 654 37.42 48.96 -56.92
CA PRO A 654 37.51 50.41 -56.98
C PRO A 654 36.26 50.98 -57.68
N SER A 655 35.59 51.95 -57.07
CA SER A 655 34.60 52.76 -57.72
C SER A 655 35.31 53.67 -58.75
N GLU A 656 35.09 53.47 -60.00
CA GLU A 656 35.37 54.49 -61.03
C GLU A 656 34.16 55.45 -61.17
N ALA A 657 34.51 56.70 -61.35
CA ALA A 657 33.82 57.95 -61.30
C ALA A 657 32.48 58.08 -62.06
#